data_fbc621e83118454c66b14ad7d5e40e48
#
_entry.id   fbc621e83118454c66b14ad7d5e40e48
#
_cell.length_a   1.000
_cell.length_b   1.000
_cell.length_c   1.000
_cell.angle_alpha   90.00
_cell.angle_beta   90.00
_cell.angle_gamma   90.00
#
_symmetry.space_group_name_H-M   'P 1'
#
loop_
_entity.id
_entity.type
_entity.pdbx_description
1 polymer ?
#
loop_
_entity_poly.entity_id
_entity_poly.type
_entity_poly.pdbx_seq_one_letter_code
_entity_poly.pdbx_strand_id
1 'polypeptide(L)'
;MPAPVPAENPQLRALHRGSQPPEITHVRVLPEREAVVADWPDWAHPAVIDAFRGLGVPHPYRHQALAADAAHAFQRTARARARQARRAGRMVSPRGGEHLILATGTASGKSLAYQLPALDAVLRGEVGPEEGGAAEPATVLYLSPTKALAADQLTSLRALGLSAVRAATYDGDTPTEDRRWIRDYANVILCNPDMLHAGILPNHERWGRFLRRLTYVVVDEAHGYRGVFGAHVAMVLRRLRRVAALHGAAPTVIGASATSARPRESFARLLGAEPEQVTAVTADASPHGAVTVLLWEPLLEEEVADGLAAGHRPSGTGGSIPSSSADTAPPVPGIGPGQGRPGPGENGVPRRRSALTEAAQLLTELVAERVRTIAFIRSRRGAETLARIAQESLGELDPAVAHRVCAYRSGYLPEERRELERQVRSGEMLGVSSTPALELGIDVAGLDAVLVAGWPGTRASFQQQIGRAGRAGQESLAVLVAGDDPLDTYLVHHPRDVFDVAVETTVFDPHNPYVLAPHLCAAAAERPIRPEELDLFGPRAEALLDGLVRDGYLRRRPTGWFWTHPESAAAAIDLRGAGRRLQIIDAQTGGIIGTMDDAQAHRQAHPGAIYVHQGRTWHVEELDEAGGAVLVTRAHPDFWTQARDITEVSVLETERTRDWGPVRVHSGTVRVRTQVVSFQRRAVATNEVIDEQPLELAPQELLTRAVWWTVPGPVMAGQGVAEPEFPGALHAAEHAAIGLLPLVASCDRWDIGGLSTALHADTELPTIFVYDGYPGGAGFAEHGFDVARAWLSATLEAILACECETGCPSCVQSPKCGNRNHPLSKAGAVALLRGMLQTADEDAEPGSAADPDHEPDPADPEGGGPARATP
;
A
#
# COMPACT_ATOMS: atom_id res chain seq x y z
N MET A 1 29.48 -16.36 -2.55
CA MET A 1 29.04 -17.14 -3.73
C MET A 1 27.57 -17.45 -3.55
N PRO A 2 26.68 -17.13 -4.49
CA PRO A 2 25.29 -17.53 -4.40
C PRO A 2 25.19 -19.05 -4.32
N ALA A 3 24.19 -19.56 -3.59
CA ALA A 3 23.95 -21.00 -3.49
C ALA A 3 23.70 -21.57 -4.91
N PRO A 4 24.18 -22.77 -5.23
CA PRO A 4 23.95 -23.38 -6.53
C PRO A 4 22.43 -23.53 -6.75
N VAL A 5 21.97 -23.07 -7.91
CA VAL A 5 20.57 -23.19 -8.34
C VAL A 5 20.23 -24.68 -8.39
N PRO A 6 19.10 -25.12 -7.78
CA PRO A 6 18.65 -26.50 -7.89
C PRO A 6 18.41 -26.85 -9.37
N ALA A 7 19.17 -27.76 -9.92
CA ALA A 7 19.14 -28.13 -11.35
C ALA A 7 17.84 -28.83 -11.78
N GLU A 8 16.91 -29.07 -10.87
CA GLU A 8 15.73 -29.92 -11.08
C GLU A 8 14.43 -29.15 -11.35
N ASN A 9 14.38 -27.83 -11.11
CA ASN A 9 13.16 -27.06 -11.34
C ASN A 9 12.93 -26.81 -12.85
N PRO A 10 11.83 -27.31 -13.45
CA PRO A 10 11.57 -27.20 -14.89
C PRO A 10 11.44 -25.72 -15.36
N GLN A 11 10.91 -24.86 -14.51
CA GLN A 11 10.72 -23.42 -14.82
C GLN A 11 12.08 -22.69 -14.87
N LEU A 12 13.05 -23.10 -14.05
CA LEU A 12 14.40 -22.59 -14.12
C LEU A 12 15.13 -22.99 -15.39
N ARG A 13 14.84 -24.17 -15.93
CA ARG A 13 15.42 -24.59 -17.22
C ARG A 13 15.00 -23.71 -18.37
N ALA A 14 13.81 -23.12 -18.30
CA ALA A 14 13.32 -22.16 -19.29
C ALA A 14 14.17 -20.87 -19.33
N LEU A 15 14.69 -20.47 -18.16
CA LEU A 15 15.55 -19.28 -18.01
C LEU A 15 17.06 -19.60 -18.15
N HIS A 16 17.47 -20.88 -18.07
CA HIS A 16 18.86 -21.31 -18.10
C HIS A 16 19.19 -22.10 -19.37
N ARG A 17 19.76 -21.46 -20.35
CA ARG A 17 20.37 -22.16 -21.51
C ARG A 17 21.87 -22.41 -21.29
N GLY A 18 22.24 -23.12 -20.19
CA GLY A 18 23.59 -23.69 -20.02
C GLY A 18 24.48 -23.12 -18.92
N SER A 19 24.34 -21.91 -18.46
CA SER A 19 25.05 -21.33 -17.31
C SER A 19 24.12 -20.43 -16.53
N GLN A 20 24.39 -20.24 -15.22
CA GLN A 20 23.60 -19.31 -14.39
C GLN A 20 23.73 -17.90 -14.98
N PRO A 21 22.58 -17.20 -15.29
CA PRO A 21 22.64 -15.83 -15.77
C PRO A 21 23.34 -14.93 -14.74
N PRO A 22 24.23 -14.01 -15.19
CA PRO A 22 24.95 -13.10 -14.30
C PRO A 22 24.00 -12.13 -13.58
N GLU A 23 22.79 -11.95 -14.08
CA GLU A 23 21.73 -11.11 -13.49
C GLU A 23 21.19 -11.66 -12.18
N ILE A 24 21.39 -12.94 -11.85
CA ILE A 24 20.90 -13.52 -10.59
C ILE A 24 21.87 -13.18 -9.46
N THR A 25 21.44 -12.27 -8.58
CA THR A 25 22.22 -11.90 -7.38
C THR A 25 22.02 -12.88 -6.23
N HIS A 26 20.80 -13.45 -6.10
CA HIS A 26 20.49 -14.39 -5.03
C HIS A 26 19.39 -15.38 -5.42
N VAL A 27 19.48 -16.60 -4.84
CA VAL A 27 18.47 -17.66 -4.95
C VAL A 27 18.05 -18.10 -3.56
N ARG A 28 16.75 -18.07 -3.29
CA ARG A 28 16.14 -18.54 -2.05
C ARG A 28 15.07 -19.57 -2.33
N VAL A 29 15.16 -20.73 -1.72
CA VAL A 29 14.09 -21.73 -1.75
C VAL A 29 13.27 -21.60 -0.47
N LEU A 30 11.99 -21.24 -0.63
CA LEU A 30 11.01 -21.29 0.45
C LEU A 30 10.49 -22.73 0.50
N PRO A 31 10.67 -23.44 1.64
CA PRO A 31 10.36 -24.85 1.73
C PRO A 31 8.86 -25.12 1.64
N GLU A 32 8.51 -26.31 1.18
CA GLU A 32 7.15 -26.82 1.25
C GLU A 32 6.68 -26.88 2.71
N ARG A 33 5.41 -26.60 2.90
CA ARG A 33 4.74 -26.71 4.20
C ARG A 33 3.52 -27.62 4.07
N GLU A 34 3.39 -28.58 4.96
CA GLU A 34 2.23 -29.45 5.05
C GLU A 34 1.05 -28.75 5.75
N ALA A 35 -0.16 -29.19 5.40
CA ALA A 35 -1.37 -28.73 6.05
C ALA A 35 -1.46 -29.23 7.49
N VAL A 36 -1.74 -28.35 8.46
CA VAL A 36 -2.13 -28.74 9.81
C VAL A 36 -3.62 -28.45 9.98
N VAL A 37 -4.42 -29.51 10.00
CA VAL A 37 -5.88 -29.44 10.13
C VAL A 37 -6.34 -29.56 11.58
N ALA A 38 -7.57 -29.16 11.84
CA ALA A 38 -8.27 -29.31 13.12
C ALA A 38 -9.69 -29.86 12.88
N ASP A 39 -10.31 -30.34 13.94
CA ASP A 39 -11.72 -30.71 13.89
C ASP A 39 -12.61 -29.46 13.79
N TRP A 40 -13.80 -29.66 13.23
CA TRP A 40 -14.82 -28.61 13.22
C TRP A 40 -15.26 -28.30 14.65
N PRO A 41 -15.39 -27.03 15.02
CA PRO A 41 -15.85 -26.65 16.35
C PRO A 41 -17.25 -27.18 16.65
N ASP A 42 -17.46 -27.72 17.87
CA ASP A 42 -18.77 -28.30 18.30
C ASP A 42 -19.91 -27.27 18.28
N TRP A 43 -19.58 -25.98 18.42
CA TRP A 43 -20.59 -24.92 18.38
C TRP A 43 -21.07 -24.60 16.95
N ALA A 44 -20.32 -24.99 15.91
CA ALA A 44 -20.63 -24.61 14.53
C ALA A 44 -21.92 -25.29 14.04
N HIS A 45 -22.77 -24.52 13.35
CA HIS A 45 -24.04 -25.02 12.83
C HIS A 45 -23.80 -26.11 11.77
N PRO A 46 -24.44 -27.30 11.88
CA PRO A 46 -24.20 -28.42 10.96
C PRO A 46 -24.36 -28.05 9.48
N ALA A 47 -25.35 -27.25 9.13
CA ALA A 47 -25.54 -26.81 7.73
C ALA A 47 -24.38 -25.96 7.20
N VAL A 48 -23.67 -25.23 8.06
CA VAL A 48 -22.47 -24.46 7.65
C VAL A 48 -21.31 -25.41 7.39
N ILE A 49 -21.10 -26.38 8.28
CA ILE A 49 -20.09 -27.42 8.13
C ILE A 49 -20.32 -28.21 6.83
N ASP A 50 -21.57 -28.65 6.60
CA ASP A 50 -21.93 -29.43 5.41
C ASP A 50 -21.74 -28.62 4.13
N ALA A 51 -22.02 -27.30 4.15
CA ALA A 51 -21.78 -26.41 3.02
C ALA A 51 -20.29 -26.31 2.68
N PHE A 52 -19.41 -26.15 3.67
CA PHE A 52 -17.97 -26.15 3.44
C PHE A 52 -17.44 -27.49 2.97
N ARG A 53 -17.93 -28.60 3.55
CA ARG A 53 -17.59 -29.96 3.08
C ARG A 53 -18.01 -30.17 1.62
N GLY A 54 -19.18 -29.66 1.24
CA GLY A 54 -19.68 -29.68 -0.14
C GLY A 54 -18.77 -28.93 -1.14
N LEU A 55 -18.03 -27.92 -0.66
CA LEU A 55 -17.01 -27.20 -1.44
C LEU A 55 -15.62 -27.84 -1.37
N GLY A 56 -15.48 -29.05 -0.81
CA GLY A 56 -14.22 -29.77 -0.76
C GLY A 56 -13.32 -29.43 0.43
N VAL A 57 -13.87 -28.83 1.50
CA VAL A 57 -13.14 -28.54 2.75
C VAL A 57 -13.56 -29.58 3.81
N PRO A 58 -12.88 -30.71 3.94
CA PRO A 58 -13.24 -31.77 4.91
C PRO A 58 -13.01 -31.34 6.35
N HIS A 59 -11.95 -30.61 6.60
CA HIS A 59 -11.54 -30.07 7.88
C HIS A 59 -10.99 -28.65 7.73
N PRO A 60 -11.19 -27.73 8.70
CA PRO A 60 -10.53 -26.43 8.70
C PRO A 60 -9.04 -26.58 9.01
N TYR A 61 -8.23 -25.65 8.54
CA TYR A 61 -6.86 -25.54 9.05
C TYR A 61 -6.85 -25.08 10.51
N ARG A 62 -5.83 -25.47 11.26
CA ARG A 62 -5.69 -25.14 12.68
C ARG A 62 -5.88 -23.67 12.99
N HIS A 63 -5.27 -22.77 12.21
CA HIS A 63 -5.41 -21.32 12.42
C HIS A 63 -6.84 -20.81 12.16
N GLN A 64 -7.57 -21.43 11.23
CA GLN A 64 -8.97 -21.10 10.92
C GLN A 64 -9.88 -21.47 12.08
N ALA A 65 -9.70 -22.70 12.63
CA ALA A 65 -10.48 -23.16 13.78
C ALA A 65 -10.21 -22.30 15.03
N LEU A 66 -8.94 -22.05 15.34
CA LEU A 66 -8.55 -21.20 16.49
C LEU A 66 -9.13 -19.79 16.39
N ALA A 67 -9.09 -19.18 15.20
CA ALA A 67 -9.63 -17.85 14.99
C ALA A 67 -11.16 -17.83 15.09
N ALA A 68 -11.83 -18.83 14.55
CA ALA A 68 -13.29 -18.97 14.63
C ALA A 68 -13.77 -19.19 16.09
N ASP A 69 -13.07 -20.05 16.85
CA ASP A 69 -13.34 -20.29 18.28
C ASP A 69 -13.21 -19.02 19.11
N ALA A 70 -12.11 -18.28 18.93
CA ALA A 70 -11.88 -17.02 19.61
C ALA A 70 -13.00 -16.00 19.29
N ALA A 71 -13.29 -15.78 17.99
CA ALA A 71 -14.33 -14.85 17.56
C ALA A 71 -15.71 -15.21 18.14
N HIS A 72 -16.05 -16.51 18.15
CA HIS A 72 -17.31 -17.00 18.73
C HIS A 72 -17.37 -16.74 20.25
N ALA A 73 -16.30 -17.04 20.99
CA ALA A 73 -16.23 -16.83 22.44
C ALA A 73 -16.33 -15.32 22.79
N PHE A 74 -15.62 -14.47 22.08
CA PHE A 74 -15.65 -13.01 22.26
C PHE A 74 -17.04 -12.45 22.04
N GLN A 75 -17.71 -12.89 20.97
CA GLN A 75 -19.06 -12.43 20.66
C GLN A 75 -20.08 -12.88 21.71
N ARG A 76 -19.98 -14.09 22.28
CA ARG A 76 -20.83 -14.53 23.37
C ARG A 76 -20.68 -13.63 24.60
N THR A 77 -19.45 -13.28 24.94
CA THR A 77 -19.12 -12.36 26.05
C THR A 77 -19.65 -10.96 25.78
N ALA A 78 -19.41 -10.40 24.58
CA ALA A 78 -19.89 -9.08 24.19
C ALA A 78 -21.43 -8.97 24.25
N ARG A 79 -22.13 -9.99 23.76
CA ARG A 79 -23.60 -10.08 23.82
C ARG A 79 -24.12 -10.12 25.26
N ALA A 80 -23.50 -10.91 26.12
CA ALA A 80 -23.90 -10.99 27.54
C ALA A 80 -23.75 -9.62 28.20
N ARG A 81 -22.63 -8.92 28.00
CA ARG A 81 -22.41 -7.56 28.53
C ARG A 81 -23.40 -6.54 27.96
N ALA A 82 -23.70 -6.59 26.67
CA ALA A 82 -24.67 -5.69 26.03
C ALA A 82 -26.10 -5.93 26.59
N ARG A 83 -26.53 -7.17 26.79
CA ARG A 83 -27.80 -7.50 27.40
C ARG A 83 -27.87 -6.99 28.87
N GLN A 84 -26.82 -7.17 29.64
CA GLN A 84 -26.75 -6.68 31.01
C GLN A 84 -26.84 -5.14 31.05
N ALA A 85 -26.15 -4.43 30.17
CA ALA A 85 -26.21 -2.97 30.08
C ALA A 85 -27.64 -2.50 29.76
N ARG A 86 -28.30 -3.11 28.76
CA ARG A 86 -29.68 -2.80 28.37
C ARG A 86 -30.70 -3.04 29.52
N ARG A 87 -30.60 -4.16 30.19
CA ARG A 87 -31.44 -4.49 31.38
C ARG A 87 -31.27 -3.48 32.52
N ALA A 88 -30.05 -2.96 32.65
CA ALA A 88 -29.74 -1.93 33.65
C ALA A 88 -30.11 -0.52 33.19
N GLY A 89 -30.75 -0.34 32.02
CA GLY A 89 -31.04 0.98 31.43
C GLY A 89 -29.77 1.76 31.03
N ARG A 90 -28.63 1.12 30.92
CA ARG A 90 -27.33 1.74 30.58
C ARG A 90 -27.04 1.56 29.11
N MET A 91 -26.33 2.52 28.54
CA MET A 91 -25.82 2.39 27.17
C MET A 91 -24.75 1.31 27.09
N VAL A 92 -24.70 0.64 25.94
CA VAL A 92 -23.59 -0.27 25.60
C VAL A 92 -22.35 0.57 25.41
N SER A 93 -21.22 0.14 25.93
CA SER A 93 -19.95 0.84 25.78
C SER A 93 -19.37 0.57 24.36
N PRO A 94 -19.04 1.59 23.58
CA PRO A 94 -18.36 1.40 22.30
C PRO A 94 -16.91 0.93 22.44
N ARG A 95 -16.30 1.07 23.62
CA ARG A 95 -14.92 0.61 23.92
C ARG A 95 -14.88 -0.81 24.46
N GLY A 96 -16.04 -1.41 24.79
CA GLY A 96 -16.10 -2.77 25.29
C GLY A 96 -15.97 -3.82 24.19
N GLY A 97 -15.47 -5.00 24.57
CA GLY A 97 -15.37 -6.16 23.69
C GLY A 97 -13.93 -6.57 23.41
N GLU A 98 -13.80 -7.81 23.02
CA GLU A 98 -12.57 -8.42 22.55
C GLU A 98 -12.67 -8.58 21.03
N HIS A 99 -11.56 -8.46 20.34
CA HIS A 99 -11.46 -8.46 18.89
C HIS A 99 -10.38 -9.44 18.44
N LEU A 100 -10.38 -9.80 17.17
CA LEU A 100 -9.46 -10.76 16.60
C LEU A 100 -8.77 -10.17 15.37
N ILE A 101 -7.47 -10.41 15.20
CA ILE A 101 -6.77 -10.26 13.93
C ILE A 101 -6.15 -11.59 13.50
N LEU A 102 -6.49 -12.04 12.30
CA LEU A 102 -5.86 -13.17 11.64
C LEU A 102 -4.83 -12.64 10.63
N ALA A 103 -3.54 -12.79 10.95
CA ALA A 103 -2.44 -12.29 10.15
C ALA A 103 -1.57 -13.47 9.66
N THR A 104 -2.04 -14.14 8.61
CA THR A 104 -1.39 -15.31 7.99
C THR A 104 -1.11 -15.06 6.53
N GLY A 105 -0.29 -15.91 5.90
CA GLY A 105 0.11 -15.79 4.50
C GLY A 105 -1.07 -15.65 3.52
N THR A 106 -0.76 -15.30 2.27
CA THR A 106 -1.74 -15.31 1.18
C THR A 106 -2.19 -16.74 0.89
N ALA A 107 -3.41 -16.88 0.35
CA ALA A 107 -4.02 -18.17 0.03
C ALA A 107 -4.15 -19.14 1.22
N SER A 108 -3.99 -18.69 2.47
CA SER A 108 -4.16 -19.51 3.67
C SER A 108 -5.63 -19.81 4.03
N GLY A 109 -6.57 -19.38 3.20
CA GLY A 109 -8.00 -19.63 3.42
C GLY A 109 -8.61 -18.83 4.58
N LYS A 110 -8.12 -17.63 4.86
CA LYS A 110 -8.59 -16.74 5.95
C LYS A 110 -10.11 -16.55 5.98
N SER A 111 -10.76 -16.64 4.83
CA SER A 111 -12.21 -16.43 4.70
C SER A 111 -13.02 -17.39 5.57
N LEU A 112 -12.64 -18.66 5.67
CA LEU A 112 -13.33 -19.64 6.50
C LEU A 112 -13.32 -19.21 7.98
N ALA A 113 -12.22 -18.66 8.47
CA ALA A 113 -12.06 -18.28 9.88
C ALA A 113 -13.09 -17.24 10.35
N TYR A 114 -13.46 -16.28 9.50
CA TYR A 114 -14.49 -15.29 9.81
C TYR A 114 -15.89 -15.67 9.30
N GLN A 115 -15.97 -16.43 8.21
CA GLN A 115 -17.26 -16.88 7.68
C GLN A 115 -17.92 -17.89 8.60
N LEU A 116 -17.16 -18.81 9.21
CA LEU A 116 -17.71 -19.85 10.09
C LEU A 116 -18.52 -19.25 11.26
N PRO A 117 -17.97 -18.38 12.13
CA PRO A 117 -18.75 -17.79 13.22
C PRO A 117 -19.83 -16.81 12.73
N ALA A 118 -19.59 -16.12 11.61
CA ALA A 118 -20.56 -15.19 11.04
C ALA A 118 -21.81 -15.91 10.51
N LEU A 119 -21.63 -16.99 9.75
CA LEU A 119 -22.73 -17.78 9.20
C LEU A 119 -23.47 -18.59 10.27
N ASP A 120 -22.75 -19.11 11.27
CA ASP A 120 -23.36 -19.73 12.44
C ASP A 120 -24.34 -18.77 13.12
N ALA A 121 -23.91 -17.54 13.39
CA ALA A 121 -24.73 -16.50 14.00
C ALA A 121 -25.95 -16.13 13.15
N VAL A 122 -25.81 -16.07 11.82
CA VAL A 122 -26.91 -15.79 10.90
C VAL A 122 -27.94 -16.92 10.92
N LEU A 123 -27.52 -18.19 10.92
CA LEU A 123 -28.41 -19.35 10.87
C LEU A 123 -29.10 -19.60 12.21
N ARG A 124 -28.41 -19.47 13.33
CA ARG A 124 -29.02 -19.65 14.65
C ARG A 124 -29.99 -18.53 15.03
N GLY A 125 -29.79 -17.36 14.44
CA GLY A 125 -30.53 -16.17 14.76
C GLY A 125 -30.20 -15.61 16.15
N GLU A 126 -30.66 -14.39 16.42
CA GLU A 126 -30.73 -13.86 17.77
C GLU A 126 -32.09 -14.23 18.37
N VAL A 127 -32.05 -14.85 19.52
CA VAL A 127 -33.30 -14.99 20.33
C VAL A 127 -33.74 -13.57 20.67
N GLY A 128 -34.93 -13.21 20.17
CA GLY A 128 -35.54 -11.89 20.41
C GLY A 128 -35.63 -11.54 21.88
N PRO A 129 -36.00 -10.29 22.20
CA PRO A 129 -36.13 -9.86 23.58
C PRO A 129 -37.13 -10.77 24.31
N GLU A 130 -36.80 -11.13 25.47
CA GLU A 130 -37.35 -11.80 26.63
C GLU A 130 -38.79 -12.37 26.63
N GLU A 131 -39.62 -12.19 25.58
CA GLU A 131 -41.02 -12.59 25.55
C GLU A 131 -41.37 -13.26 24.24
N GLY A 132 -40.96 -14.53 24.04
CA GLY A 132 -41.59 -15.41 23.04
C GLY A 132 -41.52 -15.00 21.55
N GLY A 133 -40.66 -14.04 21.20
CA GLY A 133 -40.49 -13.60 19.81
C GLY A 133 -39.67 -14.60 19.02
N ALA A 134 -39.99 -14.74 17.73
CA ALA A 134 -39.19 -15.55 16.79
C ALA A 134 -37.75 -15.06 16.75
N ALA A 135 -36.81 -16.01 16.74
CA ALA A 135 -35.38 -15.68 16.58
C ALA A 135 -35.16 -14.87 15.28
N GLU A 136 -34.61 -13.67 15.42
CA GLU A 136 -34.26 -12.86 14.26
C GLU A 136 -32.81 -13.12 13.86
N PRO A 137 -32.47 -13.24 12.54
CA PRO A 137 -31.11 -13.53 12.11
C PRO A 137 -30.14 -12.38 12.53
N ALA A 138 -28.95 -12.74 12.99
CA ALA A 138 -27.84 -11.84 13.20
C ALA A 138 -27.46 -11.13 11.91
N THR A 139 -26.82 -9.98 11.99
CA THR A 139 -26.27 -9.27 10.82
C THR A 139 -24.76 -9.18 10.89
N VAL A 140 -24.14 -9.17 9.71
CA VAL A 140 -22.70 -9.15 9.52
C VAL A 140 -22.36 -8.06 8.52
N LEU A 141 -21.35 -7.25 8.86
CA LEU A 141 -20.78 -6.25 7.97
C LEU A 141 -19.37 -6.70 7.55
N TYR A 142 -19.14 -6.82 6.26
CA TYR A 142 -17.84 -7.10 5.68
C TYR A 142 -17.30 -5.84 5.00
N LEU A 143 -16.10 -5.43 5.40
CA LEU A 143 -15.40 -4.27 4.87
C LEU A 143 -14.16 -4.71 4.12
N SER A 144 -14.03 -4.28 2.88
CA SER A 144 -12.87 -4.49 2.04
C SER A 144 -12.35 -3.18 1.44
N PRO A 145 -11.06 -3.06 1.14
CA PRO A 145 -10.52 -1.84 0.54
C PRO A 145 -11.02 -1.59 -0.89
N THR A 146 -11.48 -2.64 -1.58
CA THR A 146 -11.91 -2.55 -2.99
C THR A 146 -13.28 -3.21 -3.23
N LYS A 147 -14.02 -2.70 -4.23
CA LYS A 147 -15.28 -3.29 -4.69
C LYS A 147 -15.09 -4.69 -5.27
N ALA A 148 -13.96 -4.93 -5.94
CA ALA A 148 -13.65 -6.22 -6.56
C ALA A 148 -13.57 -7.35 -5.52
N LEU A 149 -12.87 -7.11 -4.42
CA LEU A 149 -12.74 -8.07 -3.31
C LEU A 149 -14.12 -8.35 -2.66
N ALA A 150 -14.95 -7.31 -2.48
CA ALA A 150 -16.32 -7.49 -1.97
C ALA A 150 -17.17 -8.37 -2.91
N ALA A 151 -17.06 -8.19 -4.23
CA ALA A 151 -17.80 -8.98 -5.22
C ALA A 151 -17.33 -10.45 -5.25
N ASP A 152 -16.02 -10.69 -5.13
CA ASP A 152 -15.44 -12.04 -5.04
C ASP A 152 -15.93 -12.77 -3.78
N GLN A 153 -15.88 -12.12 -2.62
CA GLN A 153 -16.40 -12.66 -1.37
C GLN A 153 -17.91 -12.92 -1.41
N LEU A 154 -18.69 -12.07 -2.12
CA LEU A 154 -20.12 -12.37 -2.34
C LEU A 154 -20.31 -13.63 -3.16
N THR A 155 -19.49 -13.86 -4.19
CA THR A 155 -19.54 -15.07 -5.02
C THR A 155 -19.21 -16.30 -4.18
N SER A 156 -18.17 -16.24 -3.36
CA SER A 156 -17.78 -17.28 -2.41
C SER A 156 -18.90 -17.62 -1.42
N LEU A 157 -19.55 -16.60 -0.82
CA LEU A 157 -20.68 -16.80 0.09
C LEU A 157 -21.88 -17.46 -0.60
N ARG A 158 -22.18 -17.08 -1.84
CA ARG A 158 -23.28 -17.68 -2.62
C ARG A 158 -23.02 -19.14 -2.97
N ALA A 159 -21.76 -19.51 -3.22
CA ALA A 159 -21.36 -20.88 -3.53
C ALA A 159 -21.65 -21.85 -2.37
N LEU A 160 -21.74 -21.39 -1.13
CA LEU A 160 -22.15 -22.20 0.03
C LEU A 160 -23.62 -22.67 -0.01
N GLY A 161 -24.48 -22.07 -0.85
CA GLY A 161 -25.85 -22.49 -1.05
C GLY A 161 -26.79 -22.36 0.16
N LEU A 162 -26.41 -21.55 1.18
CA LEU A 162 -27.19 -21.37 2.40
C LEU A 162 -28.34 -20.38 2.20
N SER A 163 -29.56 -20.84 2.02
CA SER A 163 -30.74 -20.01 1.68
C SER A 163 -31.09 -18.95 2.73
N ALA A 164 -30.74 -19.17 3.99
CA ALA A 164 -30.95 -18.20 5.08
C ALA A 164 -29.97 -17.01 4.99
N VAL A 165 -28.87 -17.15 4.26
CA VAL A 165 -27.86 -16.10 4.08
C VAL A 165 -28.25 -15.19 2.91
N ARG A 166 -28.69 -13.98 3.24
CA ARG A 166 -29.05 -12.95 2.26
C ARG A 166 -27.91 -11.94 2.18
N ALA A 167 -26.90 -12.31 1.40
CA ALA A 167 -25.70 -11.52 1.20
C ALA A 167 -25.83 -10.59 -0.02
N ALA A 168 -25.39 -9.35 0.13
CA ALA A 168 -25.37 -8.36 -0.94
C ALA A 168 -24.19 -7.40 -0.83
N THR A 169 -23.64 -6.96 -1.96
CA THR A 169 -22.74 -5.81 -2.01
C THR A 169 -23.53 -4.50 -1.90
N TYR A 170 -22.99 -3.55 -1.16
CA TYR A 170 -23.55 -2.21 -1.02
C TYR A 170 -22.46 -1.18 -1.25
N ASP A 171 -22.44 -0.59 -2.44
CA ASP A 171 -21.43 0.35 -2.89
C ASP A 171 -22.01 1.43 -3.83
N GLY A 172 -21.13 2.25 -4.44
CA GLY A 172 -21.55 3.33 -5.35
C GLY A 172 -22.27 2.82 -6.60
N ASP A 173 -22.00 1.61 -7.03
CA ASP A 173 -22.56 1.00 -8.25
C ASP A 173 -23.88 0.26 -7.98
N THR A 174 -24.26 0.11 -6.69
CA THR A 174 -25.52 -0.54 -6.31
C THR A 174 -26.74 0.24 -6.84
N PRO A 175 -27.60 -0.37 -7.67
CA PRO A 175 -28.80 0.27 -8.19
C PRO A 175 -29.70 0.83 -7.08
N THR A 176 -30.33 1.98 -7.32
CA THR A 176 -31.17 2.66 -6.32
C THR A 176 -32.35 1.78 -5.86
N GLU A 177 -32.91 0.96 -6.75
CA GLU A 177 -33.99 0.01 -6.48
C GLU A 177 -33.58 -1.09 -5.51
N ASP A 178 -32.32 -1.60 -5.64
CA ASP A 178 -31.79 -2.65 -4.79
C ASP A 178 -31.43 -2.14 -3.39
N ARG A 179 -31.06 -0.83 -3.25
CA ARG A 179 -30.63 -0.24 -1.98
C ARG A 179 -31.65 -0.39 -0.87
N ARG A 180 -32.98 -0.33 -1.22
CA ARG A 180 -34.03 -0.52 -0.24
C ARG A 180 -34.12 -1.96 0.23
N TRP A 181 -34.10 -2.92 -0.72
CA TRP A 181 -34.14 -4.33 -0.41
C TRP A 181 -32.95 -4.74 0.46
N ILE A 182 -31.73 -4.30 0.11
CA ILE A 182 -30.50 -4.60 0.87
C ILE A 182 -30.67 -4.13 2.32
N ARG A 183 -31.08 -2.89 2.53
CA ARG A 183 -31.26 -2.31 3.85
C ARG A 183 -32.30 -3.06 4.69
N ASP A 184 -33.40 -3.47 4.07
CA ASP A 184 -34.55 -4.02 4.78
C ASP A 184 -34.42 -5.55 4.99
N TYR A 185 -33.69 -6.27 4.12
CA TYR A 185 -33.69 -7.73 4.12
C TYR A 185 -32.32 -8.39 4.18
N ALA A 186 -31.24 -7.76 3.74
CA ALA A 186 -29.91 -8.36 3.80
C ALA A 186 -29.47 -8.59 5.25
N ASN A 187 -28.80 -9.72 5.49
CA ASN A 187 -28.20 -10.05 6.77
C ASN A 187 -26.66 -10.12 6.71
N VAL A 188 -26.09 -10.18 5.53
CA VAL A 188 -24.66 -10.01 5.28
C VAL A 188 -24.46 -8.91 4.25
N ILE A 189 -23.82 -7.83 4.63
CA ILE A 189 -23.55 -6.69 3.74
C ILE A 189 -22.05 -6.57 3.54
N LEU A 190 -21.67 -6.54 2.26
CA LEU A 190 -20.29 -6.35 1.84
C LEU A 190 -20.15 -4.94 1.25
N CYS A 191 -19.30 -4.11 1.83
CA CYS A 191 -19.07 -2.75 1.36
C CYS A 191 -17.60 -2.32 1.55
N ASN A 192 -17.29 -1.12 1.05
CA ASN A 192 -16.00 -0.48 1.32
C ASN A 192 -16.14 0.60 2.41
N PRO A 193 -15.01 1.07 2.99
CA PRO A 193 -15.04 2.14 3.97
C PRO A 193 -15.72 3.42 3.49
N ASP A 194 -15.59 3.75 2.20
CA ASP A 194 -16.22 4.94 1.60
C ASP A 194 -17.76 4.88 1.69
N MET A 195 -18.34 3.72 1.39
CA MET A 195 -19.80 3.54 1.47
C MET A 195 -20.29 3.47 2.92
N LEU A 196 -19.51 2.85 3.81
CA LEU A 196 -19.83 2.87 5.25
C LEU A 196 -19.87 4.31 5.76
N HIS A 197 -18.86 5.12 5.38
CA HIS A 197 -18.71 6.51 5.75
C HIS A 197 -19.82 7.41 5.22
N ALA A 198 -20.09 7.34 3.92
CA ALA A 198 -21.00 8.27 3.23
C ALA A 198 -22.46 7.79 3.20
N GLY A 199 -22.69 6.45 3.17
CA GLY A 199 -24.01 5.86 2.94
C GLY A 199 -24.69 5.32 4.19
N ILE A 200 -23.94 4.67 5.08
CA ILE A 200 -24.52 3.96 6.23
C ILE A 200 -24.51 4.83 7.51
N LEU A 201 -23.35 5.32 7.93
CA LEU A 201 -23.18 6.03 9.20
C LEU A 201 -24.03 7.31 9.27
N PRO A 202 -24.05 8.21 8.28
CA PRO A 202 -24.90 9.42 8.34
C PRO A 202 -26.40 9.10 8.35
N ASN A 203 -26.78 7.93 7.84
CA ASN A 203 -28.17 7.48 7.75
C ASN A 203 -28.50 6.33 8.73
N HIS A 204 -27.74 6.21 9.82
CA HIS A 204 -27.81 5.07 10.75
C HIS A 204 -29.20 4.78 11.30
N GLU A 205 -30.08 5.78 11.41
CA GLU A 205 -31.45 5.58 11.86
C GLU A 205 -32.24 4.68 10.87
N ARG A 206 -32.04 4.88 9.55
CA ARG A 206 -32.64 4.04 8.51
C ARG A 206 -32.05 2.63 8.49
N TRP A 207 -30.82 2.48 8.99
CA TRP A 207 -30.13 1.21 9.15
C TRP A 207 -30.32 0.56 10.51
N GLY A 208 -31.17 1.13 11.37
CA GLY A 208 -31.37 0.71 12.75
C GLY A 208 -31.71 -0.77 12.91
N ARG A 209 -32.44 -1.37 11.95
CA ARG A 209 -32.74 -2.83 11.97
C ARG A 209 -31.47 -3.67 11.81
N PHE A 210 -30.60 -3.30 10.89
CA PHE A 210 -29.33 -3.99 10.65
C PHE A 210 -28.36 -3.75 11.81
N LEU A 211 -28.21 -2.51 12.25
CA LEU A 211 -27.23 -2.13 13.28
C LEU A 211 -27.56 -2.70 14.66
N ARG A 212 -28.85 -2.85 15.02
CA ARG A 212 -29.23 -3.47 16.29
C ARG A 212 -28.81 -4.94 16.43
N ARG A 213 -28.67 -5.63 15.29
CA ARG A 213 -28.32 -7.04 15.21
C ARG A 213 -26.89 -7.27 14.77
N LEU A 214 -26.13 -6.19 14.61
CA LEU A 214 -24.75 -6.26 14.14
C LEU A 214 -23.92 -7.06 15.12
N THR A 215 -23.51 -8.24 14.68
CA THR A 215 -22.84 -9.26 15.49
C THR A 215 -21.36 -9.31 15.19
N TYR A 216 -21.03 -9.31 13.91
CA TYR A 216 -19.65 -9.29 13.46
C TYR A 216 -19.41 -8.18 12.46
N VAL A 217 -18.22 -7.59 12.55
CA VAL A 217 -17.65 -6.72 11.54
C VAL A 217 -16.35 -7.36 11.07
N VAL A 218 -16.28 -7.73 9.82
CA VAL A 218 -15.06 -8.25 9.21
C VAL A 218 -14.34 -7.10 8.54
N VAL A 219 -13.06 -6.91 8.85
CA VAL A 219 -12.17 -5.92 8.24
C VAL A 219 -11.11 -6.68 7.47
N ASP A 220 -11.33 -6.82 6.17
CA ASP A 220 -10.45 -7.60 5.32
C ASP A 220 -9.32 -6.75 4.74
N GLU A 221 -8.19 -7.40 4.45
CA GLU A 221 -6.94 -6.77 4.02
C GLU A 221 -6.52 -5.59 4.93
N ALA A 222 -6.56 -5.84 6.26
CA ALA A 222 -6.35 -4.80 7.27
C ALA A 222 -4.98 -4.10 7.14
N HIS A 223 -3.95 -4.75 6.59
CA HIS A 223 -2.63 -4.16 6.31
C HIS A 223 -2.68 -3.09 5.21
N GLY A 224 -3.70 -3.09 4.36
CA GLY A 224 -3.91 -2.08 3.32
C GLY A 224 -4.37 -0.72 3.85
N TYR A 225 -4.82 -0.64 5.12
CA TYR A 225 -5.24 0.61 5.75
C TYR A 225 -4.05 1.32 6.40
N ARG A 226 -3.25 2.00 5.57
CA ARG A 226 -2.03 2.72 5.95
C ARG A 226 -2.09 4.20 5.55
N GLY A 227 -1.17 5.00 6.09
CA GLY A 227 -1.08 6.42 5.83
C GLY A 227 -2.38 7.17 6.16
N VAL A 228 -2.70 8.20 5.40
CA VAL A 228 -3.91 9.02 5.61
C VAL A 228 -5.19 8.21 5.42
N PHE A 229 -5.23 7.30 4.41
CA PHE A 229 -6.38 6.41 4.23
C PHE A 229 -6.62 5.52 5.45
N GLY A 230 -5.55 4.95 6.03
CA GLY A 230 -5.63 4.17 7.27
C GLY A 230 -6.16 4.97 8.45
N ALA A 231 -5.72 6.23 8.58
CA ALA A 231 -6.21 7.15 9.61
C ALA A 231 -7.71 7.45 9.47
N HIS A 232 -8.18 7.70 8.24
CA HIS A 232 -9.61 7.87 7.96
C HIS A 232 -10.42 6.62 8.28
N VAL A 233 -9.95 5.42 7.86
CA VAL A 233 -10.63 4.14 8.14
C VAL A 233 -10.69 3.88 9.65
N ALA A 234 -9.63 4.21 10.40
CA ALA A 234 -9.66 4.13 11.85
C ALA A 234 -10.81 4.97 12.46
N MET A 235 -11.00 6.19 11.98
CA MET A 235 -12.11 7.05 12.43
C MET A 235 -13.47 6.50 11.99
N VAL A 236 -13.60 5.95 10.81
CA VAL A 236 -14.84 5.31 10.32
C VAL A 236 -15.21 4.10 11.21
N LEU A 237 -14.25 3.26 11.58
CA LEU A 237 -14.48 2.11 12.45
C LEU A 237 -14.83 2.52 13.88
N ARG A 238 -14.20 3.57 14.42
CA ARG A 238 -14.55 4.12 15.75
C ARG A 238 -15.98 4.69 15.74
N ARG A 239 -16.37 5.42 14.69
CA ARG A 239 -17.75 5.89 14.50
C ARG A 239 -18.74 4.73 14.36
N LEU A 240 -18.39 3.68 13.61
CA LEU A 240 -19.22 2.47 13.49
C LEU A 240 -19.46 1.81 14.88
N ARG A 241 -18.39 1.62 15.67
CA ARG A 241 -18.51 1.06 17.02
C ARG A 241 -19.43 1.91 17.91
N ARG A 242 -19.29 3.23 17.82
CA ARG A 242 -20.14 4.19 18.54
C ARG A 242 -21.60 4.09 18.10
N VAL A 243 -21.86 4.06 16.81
CA VAL A 243 -23.22 3.96 16.25
C VAL A 243 -23.84 2.58 16.57
N ALA A 244 -23.09 1.49 16.47
CA ALA A 244 -23.55 0.17 16.87
C ALA A 244 -23.96 0.14 18.36
N ALA A 245 -23.14 0.71 19.24
CA ALA A 245 -23.45 0.82 20.67
C ALA A 245 -24.71 1.67 20.94
N LEU A 246 -24.94 2.72 20.16
CA LEU A 246 -26.17 3.52 20.20
C LEU A 246 -27.41 2.66 19.90
N HIS A 247 -27.31 1.77 18.91
CA HIS A 247 -28.38 0.81 18.59
C HIS A 247 -28.43 -0.40 19.54
N GLY A 248 -27.58 -0.44 20.56
CA GLY A 248 -27.53 -1.49 21.59
C GLY A 248 -26.75 -2.75 21.16
N ALA A 249 -26.00 -2.70 20.09
CA ALA A 249 -25.13 -3.78 19.63
C ALA A 249 -23.68 -3.61 20.11
N ALA A 250 -22.98 -4.74 20.26
CA ALA A 250 -21.56 -4.82 20.60
C ALA A 250 -20.90 -5.83 19.65
N PRO A 251 -20.61 -5.45 18.41
CA PRO A 251 -20.03 -6.39 17.45
C PRO A 251 -18.60 -6.75 17.82
N THR A 252 -18.24 -8.03 17.62
CA THR A 252 -16.85 -8.44 17.58
C THR A 252 -16.28 -8.08 16.21
N VAL A 253 -15.14 -7.41 16.20
CA VAL A 253 -14.44 -7.08 14.97
C VAL A 253 -13.38 -8.14 14.69
N ILE A 254 -13.41 -8.70 13.48
CA ILE A 254 -12.48 -9.71 13.00
C ILE A 254 -11.66 -9.07 11.87
N GLY A 255 -10.36 -8.86 12.10
CA GLY A 255 -9.43 -8.46 11.06
C GLY A 255 -8.90 -9.66 10.30
N ALA A 256 -8.78 -9.55 8.98
CA ALA A 256 -7.99 -10.46 8.17
C ALA A 256 -6.89 -9.65 7.47
N SER A 257 -5.67 -10.16 7.50
CA SER A 257 -4.49 -9.45 7.01
C SER A 257 -3.48 -10.44 6.43
N ALA A 258 -2.64 -9.98 5.52
CA ALA A 258 -1.36 -10.64 5.28
C ALA A 258 -0.49 -10.57 6.55
N THR A 259 0.63 -11.28 6.53
CA THR A 259 1.65 -11.19 7.59
C THR A 259 1.99 -9.73 7.90
N SER A 260 2.14 -9.41 9.17
CA SER A 260 2.48 -8.07 9.68
C SER A 260 3.35 -8.20 10.91
N ALA A 261 4.29 -7.27 11.14
CA ALA A 261 5.21 -7.30 12.27
C ALA A 261 4.51 -7.21 13.63
N ARG A 262 3.52 -6.35 13.75
CA ARG A 262 2.78 -6.07 15.00
C ARG A 262 1.27 -6.03 14.74
N PRO A 263 0.67 -7.17 14.39
CA PRO A 263 -0.74 -7.18 13.96
C PRO A 263 -1.70 -6.78 15.09
N ARG A 264 -1.41 -7.17 16.33
CA ARG A 264 -2.21 -6.83 17.50
C ARG A 264 -2.27 -5.32 17.74
N GLU A 265 -1.11 -4.68 17.81
CA GLU A 265 -0.97 -3.25 18.08
C GLU A 265 -1.54 -2.40 16.94
N SER A 266 -1.27 -2.77 15.69
CA SER A 266 -1.77 -2.07 14.51
C SER A 266 -3.30 -2.16 14.42
N PHE A 267 -3.88 -3.33 14.69
CA PHE A 267 -5.32 -3.51 14.64
C PHE A 267 -6.03 -2.84 15.84
N ALA A 268 -5.43 -2.88 17.02
CA ALA A 268 -5.94 -2.16 18.18
C ALA A 268 -5.98 -0.64 17.90
N ARG A 269 -4.90 -0.09 17.33
CA ARG A 269 -4.85 1.33 16.90
C ARG A 269 -5.93 1.65 15.87
N LEU A 270 -6.17 0.77 14.90
CA LEU A 270 -7.22 0.94 13.89
C LEU A 270 -8.61 1.03 14.53
N LEU A 271 -8.88 0.20 15.52
CA LEU A 271 -10.17 0.13 16.21
C LEU A 271 -10.35 1.20 17.31
N GLY A 272 -9.28 1.84 17.77
CA GLY A 272 -9.31 2.61 19.02
C GLY A 272 -9.61 1.71 20.23
N ALA A 273 -8.95 0.57 20.29
CA ALA A 273 -8.98 -0.41 21.38
C ALA A 273 -7.60 -0.52 22.03
N GLU A 274 -7.53 -1.09 23.22
CA GLU A 274 -6.26 -1.42 23.85
C GLU A 274 -5.69 -2.71 23.22
N PRO A 275 -4.35 -2.86 23.10
CA PRO A 275 -3.75 -4.07 22.52
C PRO A 275 -4.20 -5.37 23.18
N GLU A 276 -4.46 -5.35 24.51
CA GLU A 276 -4.93 -6.50 25.29
C GLU A 276 -6.34 -6.97 24.91
N GLN A 277 -7.12 -6.09 24.25
CA GLN A 277 -8.46 -6.42 23.74
C GLN A 277 -8.40 -7.10 22.36
N VAL A 278 -7.22 -7.25 21.78
CA VAL A 278 -7.02 -7.84 20.46
C VAL A 278 -6.20 -9.13 20.57
N THR A 279 -6.78 -10.23 20.15
CA THR A 279 -6.06 -11.50 19.99
C THR A 279 -5.53 -11.59 18.56
N ALA A 280 -4.25 -11.91 18.40
CA ALA A 280 -3.64 -12.13 17.10
C ALA A 280 -3.41 -13.63 16.85
N VAL A 281 -3.85 -14.13 15.69
CA VAL A 281 -3.53 -15.47 15.19
C VAL A 281 -2.59 -15.30 13.99
N THR A 282 -1.33 -15.70 14.17
CA THR A 282 -0.26 -15.46 13.19
C THR A 282 0.35 -16.74 12.62
N ALA A 283 0.20 -17.87 13.32
CA ALA A 283 0.72 -19.15 12.88
C ALA A 283 -0.11 -19.70 11.72
N ASP A 284 0.45 -19.69 10.53
CA ASP A 284 -0.19 -20.19 9.32
C ASP A 284 -0.06 -21.72 9.21
N ALA A 285 -1.17 -22.42 9.20
CA ALA A 285 -1.28 -23.88 9.11
C ALA A 285 -1.76 -24.37 7.72
N SER A 286 -1.82 -23.50 6.72
CA SER A 286 -2.19 -23.89 5.35
C SER A 286 -1.04 -24.60 4.62
N PRO A 287 -1.32 -25.50 3.69
CA PRO A 287 -0.28 -26.11 2.87
C PRO A 287 0.28 -25.11 1.86
N HIS A 288 1.55 -25.25 1.55
CA HIS A 288 2.23 -24.43 0.56
C HIS A 288 3.29 -25.26 -0.15
N GLY A 289 3.33 -25.23 -1.47
CA GLY A 289 4.39 -25.87 -2.25
C GLY A 289 5.73 -25.13 -2.13
N ALA A 290 6.82 -25.78 -2.47
CA ALA A 290 8.13 -25.12 -2.51
C ALA A 290 8.13 -24.00 -3.57
N VAL A 291 8.69 -22.83 -3.20
CA VAL A 291 8.87 -21.70 -4.13
C VAL A 291 10.34 -21.35 -4.22
N THR A 292 10.89 -21.41 -5.43
CA THR A 292 12.21 -20.87 -5.71
C THR A 292 12.08 -19.40 -6.06
N VAL A 293 12.72 -18.54 -5.26
CA VAL A 293 12.70 -17.08 -5.46
C VAL A 293 14.07 -16.64 -5.97
N LEU A 294 14.08 -15.93 -7.09
CA LEU A 294 15.28 -15.32 -7.68
C LEU A 294 15.24 -13.81 -7.42
N LEU A 295 16.35 -13.25 -6.97
CA LEU A 295 16.61 -11.82 -7.03
C LEU A 295 17.42 -11.55 -8.30
N TRP A 296 16.86 -10.72 -9.17
CA TRP A 296 17.35 -10.48 -10.53
C TRP A 296 17.69 -9.01 -10.72
N GLU A 297 18.94 -8.73 -11.02
CA GLU A 297 19.41 -7.38 -11.35
C GLU A 297 19.72 -7.28 -12.85
N PRO A 298 18.98 -6.46 -13.63
CA PRO A 298 19.22 -6.31 -15.06
C PRO A 298 20.63 -5.78 -15.35
N LEU A 299 21.25 -6.27 -16.42
CA LEU A 299 22.58 -5.83 -16.87
C LEU A 299 22.60 -4.36 -17.29
N LEU A 300 23.77 -3.76 -17.26
CA LEU A 300 24.03 -2.45 -17.84
C LEU A 300 23.88 -2.51 -19.37
N GLU A 301 23.35 -1.46 -19.99
CA GLU A 301 23.13 -1.41 -21.44
C GLU A 301 24.45 -1.53 -22.24
N GLU A 302 25.56 -1.06 -21.69
CA GLU A 302 26.90 -1.19 -22.29
C GLU A 302 27.40 -2.65 -22.27
N GLU A 303 27.17 -3.40 -21.21
CA GLU A 303 27.56 -4.83 -21.10
C GLU A 303 26.78 -5.69 -22.10
N VAL A 304 25.53 -5.34 -22.37
CA VAL A 304 24.72 -6.01 -23.39
C VAL A 304 25.29 -5.75 -24.80
N ALA A 305 25.76 -4.54 -25.06
CA ALA A 305 26.37 -4.17 -26.35
C ALA A 305 27.71 -4.89 -26.55
N ASP A 306 28.54 -4.98 -25.52
CA ASP A 306 29.84 -5.68 -25.55
C ASP A 306 29.67 -7.20 -25.66
N GLY A 307 28.71 -7.79 -24.96
CA GLY A 307 28.35 -9.21 -25.06
C GLY A 307 27.88 -9.59 -26.46
N LEU A 308 27.11 -8.72 -27.13
CA LEU A 308 26.70 -8.89 -28.53
C LEU A 308 27.90 -8.76 -29.49
N ALA A 309 28.87 -7.87 -29.22
CA ALA A 309 30.09 -7.70 -29.99
C ALA A 309 31.08 -8.86 -29.80
N ALA A 310 31.11 -9.47 -28.58
CA ALA A 310 31.98 -10.60 -28.27
C ALA A 310 31.46 -12.00 -28.74
N GLY A 311 30.37 -12.06 -29.47
CA GLY A 311 29.86 -13.27 -30.11
C GLY A 311 29.08 -14.23 -29.22
N HIS A 312 28.61 -13.81 -28.03
CA HIS A 312 27.59 -14.52 -27.25
C HIS A 312 26.22 -14.26 -27.86
N ARG A 313 26.01 -14.69 -29.10
CA ARG A 313 24.65 -14.75 -29.68
C ARG A 313 23.88 -15.88 -29.02
N PRO A 314 22.61 -15.67 -28.60
CA PRO A 314 21.71 -16.79 -28.39
C PRO A 314 21.64 -17.57 -29.70
N SER A 315 21.93 -18.87 -29.65
CA SER A 315 21.94 -19.78 -30.81
C SER A 315 20.52 -19.98 -31.34
N GLY A 316 20.09 -19.11 -32.21
CA GLY A 316 18.84 -19.19 -32.95
C GLY A 316 19.10 -18.63 -34.36
N THR A 317 19.30 -19.54 -35.30
CA THR A 317 19.31 -19.45 -36.79
C THR A 317 19.34 -18.05 -37.39
N GLY A 318 20.44 -17.82 -38.14
CA GLY A 318 20.71 -16.58 -38.89
C GLY A 318 19.59 -16.15 -39.80
N GLY A 319 19.21 -14.90 -39.63
CA GLY A 319 18.51 -14.09 -40.58
C GLY A 319 19.01 -12.67 -40.40
N SER A 320 19.84 -12.21 -41.36
CA SER A 320 20.22 -10.83 -41.49
C SER A 320 18.97 -9.96 -41.62
N ILE A 321 18.77 -9.08 -40.68
CA ILE A 321 17.70 -8.07 -40.71
C ILE A 321 18.17 -6.99 -41.75
N PRO A 322 17.44 -6.79 -42.85
CA PRO A 322 17.66 -5.63 -43.70
C PRO A 322 17.19 -4.38 -42.95
N SER A 323 18.03 -3.36 -42.92
CA SER A 323 17.63 -2.02 -42.52
C SER A 323 16.59 -1.51 -43.52
N SER A 324 15.31 -1.64 -43.19
CA SER A 324 14.25 -1.00 -43.93
C SER A 324 13.53 0.02 -43.05
N SER A 325 13.67 1.27 -43.51
CA SER A 325 12.77 2.43 -43.41
C SER A 325 11.83 2.50 -42.24
N ALA A 326 12.16 3.46 -41.37
CA ALA A 326 11.29 4.14 -40.46
C ALA A 326 9.82 4.22 -40.96
N ASP A 327 8.95 3.41 -40.33
CA ASP A 327 7.55 3.73 -40.27
C ASP A 327 7.29 4.33 -38.88
N THR A 328 7.18 5.63 -38.92
CA THR A 328 6.97 6.52 -37.78
C THR A 328 5.54 6.39 -37.31
N ALA A 329 5.29 5.55 -36.30
CA ALA A 329 4.18 5.86 -35.39
C ALA A 329 4.60 7.07 -34.55
N PRO A 330 3.78 8.13 -34.44
CA PRO A 330 4.16 9.32 -33.69
C PRO A 330 4.40 8.97 -32.22
N PRO A 331 5.48 9.51 -31.59
CA PRO A 331 5.73 9.32 -30.17
C PRO A 331 4.56 9.90 -29.38
N VAL A 332 4.04 9.14 -28.45
CA VAL A 332 2.91 9.56 -27.59
C VAL A 332 3.44 10.52 -26.53
N PRO A 333 2.96 11.77 -26.46
CA PRO A 333 3.38 12.74 -25.45
C PRO A 333 2.98 12.27 -24.04
N GLY A 334 3.87 12.44 -23.06
CA GLY A 334 3.58 12.17 -21.65
C GLY A 334 4.41 11.07 -21.01
N ILE A 335 5.51 10.65 -21.62
CA ILE A 335 6.51 9.78 -20.98
C ILE A 335 7.56 10.71 -20.38
N GLY A 336 7.67 10.68 -19.04
CA GLY A 336 8.84 11.21 -18.37
C GLY A 336 10.11 10.52 -18.87
N PRO A 337 11.29 11.15 -18.77
CA PRO A 337 12.54 10.56 -19.21
C PRO A 337 12.75 9.23 -18.47
N GLY A 338 12.76 8.13 -19.21
CA GLY A 338 12.96 6.77 -18.68
C GLY A 338 12.31 5.65 -19.49
N GLN A 339 11.41 5.92 -20.45
CA GLN A 339 10.69 4.87 -21.19
C GLN A 339 10.61 5.07 -22.71
N GLY A 340 11.68 5.52 -23.34
CA GLY A 340 11.69 5.62 -24.78
C GLY A 340 13.10 5.75 -25.34
N ARG A 341 13.57 4.72 -26.04
CA ARG A 341 14.85 4.49 -26.71
C ARG A 341 16.12 4.67 -25.87
N PRO A 342 17.02 3.68 -25.85
CA PRO A 342 18.31 3.79 -25.19
C PRO A 342 19.15 4.88 -25.87
N GLY A 343 19.37 5.96 -25.13
CA GLY A 343 20.41 6.92 -25.38
C GLY A 343 21.30 6.94 -24.15
N PRO A 344 22.58 7.33 -24.23
CA PRO A 344 23.37 7.51 -23.03
C PRO A 344 22.60 8.41 -22.08
N GLY A 345 22.55 8.03 -20.79
CA GLY A 345 21.88 8.80 -19.76
C GLY A 345 22.36 10.26 -19.77
N GLU A 346 21.53 11.20 -19.33
CA GLU A 346 21.99 12.57 -19.13
C GLU A 346 23.31 12.52 -18.35
N ASN A 347 24.39 13.06 -18.91
CA ASN A 347 25.76 13.05 -18.38
C ASN A 347 26.60 11.76 -18.54
N GLY A 348 26.27 10.83 -19.48
CA GLY A 348 27.08 9.64 -19.73
C GLY A 348 27.09 8.58 -18.62
N VAL A 349 26.10 8.60 -17.73
CA VAL A 349 25.98 7.63 -16.64
C VAL A 349 25.46 6.29 -17.18
N PRO A 350 26.07 5.14 -16.84
CA PRO A 350 25.59 3.82 -17.23
C PRO A 350 24.14 3.60 -16.77
N ARG A 351 23.29 3.05 -17.64
CA ARG A 351 21.91 2.69 -17.33
C ARG A 351 21.71 1.20 -17.37
N ARG A 352 20.93 0.68 -16.46
CA ARG A 352 20.46 -0.70 -16.49
C ARG A 352 19.26 -0.85 -17.43
N ARG A 353 19.07 -2.03 -17.99
CA ARG A 353 17.85 -2.36 -18.73
C ARG A 353 16.64 -2.18 -17.80
N SER A 354 15.56 -1.65 -18.32
CA SER A 354 14.39 -1.41 -17.48
C SER A 354 13.77 -2.73 -16.99
N ALA A 355 13.31 -2.76 -15.73
CA ALA A 355 12.61 -3.92 -15.16
C ALA A 355 11.42 -4.35 -16.03
N LEU A 356 10.76 -3.41 -16.71
CA LEU A 356 9.66 -3.71 -17.63
C LEU A 356 10.12 -4.54 -18.81
N THR A 357 11.20 -4.11 -19.47
CA THR A 357 11.75 -4.80 -20.66
C THR A 357 12.26 -6.17 -20.28
N GLU A 358 12.97 -6.26 -19.15
CA GLU A 358 13.50 -7.51 -18.63
C GLU A 358 12.39 -8.50 -18.28
N ALA A 359 11.37 -8.06 -17.54
CA ALA A 359 10.23 -8.89 -17.20
C ALA A 359 9.42 -9.31 -18.44
N ALA A 360 9.34 -8.48 -19.47
CA ALA A 360 8.69 -8.85 -20.73
C ALA A 360 9.45 -9.96 -21.46
N GLN A 361 10.79 -9.92 -21.44
CA GLN A 361 11.62 -10.98 -22.01
C GLN A 361 11.45 -12.29 -21.22
N LEU A 362 11.56 -12.25 -19.89
CA LEU A 362 11.36 -13.41 -19.03
C LEU A 362 9.96 -14.01 -19.21
N LEU A 363 8.92 -13.17 -19.32
CA LEU A 363 7.56 -13.63 -19.62
C LEU A 363 7.49 -14.34 -20.97
N THR A 364 8.15 -13.80 -21.98
CA THR A 364 8.23 -14.41 -23.32
C THR A 364 8.85 -15.80 -23.27
N GLU A 365 9.99 -15.94 -22.60
CA GLU A 365 10.72 -17.21 -22.46
C GLU A 365 9.88 -18.27 -21.71
N LEU A 366 9.28 -17.89 -20.59
CA LEU A 366 8.42 -18.79 -19.80
C LEU A 366 7.16 -19.22 -20.57
N VAL A 367 6.50 -18.30 -21.26
CA VAL A 367 5.28 -18.61 -22.02
C VAL A 367 5.59 -19.46 -23.25
N ALA A 368 6.76 -19.26 -23.91
CA ALA A 368 7.20 -20.13 -25.01
C ALA A 368 7.32 -21.60 -24.56
N GLU A 369 7.78 -21.83 -23.33
CA GLU A 369 7.84 -23.17 -22.70
C GLU A 369 6.52 -23.60 -22.02
N ARG A 370 5.40 -22.89 -22.32
CA ARG A 370 4.06 -23.20 -21.79
C ARG A 370 3.91 -23.05 -20.26
N VAL A 371 4.81 -22.34 -19.60
CA VAL A 371 4.74 -22.03 -18.17
C VAL A 371 3.68 -20.97 -17.92
N ARG A 372 2.71 -21.24 -17.05
CA ARG A 372 1.64 -20.29 -16.70
C ARG A 372 2.23 -19.20 -15.78
N THR A 373 2.38 -18.01 -16.32
CA THR A 373 3.15 -16.93 -15.69
C THR A 373 2.32 -15.67 -15.52
N ILE A 374 2.41 -15.04 -14.33
CA ILE A 374 1.96 -13.67 -14.12
C ILE A 374 3.15 -12.74 -13.91
N ALA A 375 3.13 -11.57 -14.55
CA ALA A 375 4.09 -10.51 -14.36
C ALA A 375 3.40 -9.29 -13.71
N PHE A 376 3.82 -8.94 -12.49
CA PHE A 376 3.33 -7.75 -11.79
C PHE A 376 4.17 -6.53 -12.13
N ILE A 377 3.50 -5.41 -12.39
CA ILE A 377 4.14 -4.10 -12.58
C ILE A 377 3.23 -2.99 -12.01
N ARG A 378 3.81 -1.95 -11.39
CA ARG A 378 3.05 -0.94 -10.64
C ARG A 378 2.13 -0.07 -11.50
N SER A 379 2.50 0.22 -12.76
CA SER A 379 1.75 1.16 -13.59
C SER A 379 0.80 0.46 -14.57
N ARG A 380 -0.40 1.03 -14.77
CA ARG A 380 -1.39 0.54 -15.75
C ARG A 380 -0.82 0.49 -17.17
N ARG A 381 -0.08 1.54 -17.55
CA ARG A 381 0.59 1.61 -18.84
C ARG A 381 1.70 0.57 -18.96
N GLY A 382 2.47 0.39 -17.88
CA GLY A 382 3.50 -0.65 -17.83
C GLY A 382 2.92 -2.05 -18.09
N ALA A 383 1.76 -2.37 -17.50
CA ALA A 383 1.11 -3.67 -17.72
C ALA A 383 0.71 -3.89 -19.18
N GLU A 384 0.15 -2.88 -19.84
CA GLU A 384 -0.18 -2.94 -21.27
C GLU A 384 1.08 -3.05 -22.14
N THR A 385 2.11 -2.26 -21.84
CA THR A 385 3.37 -2.26 -22.59
C THR A 385 4.11 -3.59 -22.48
N LEU A 386 4.19 -4.15 -21.24
CA LEU A 386 4.84 -5.43 -20.99
C LEU A 386 4.13 -6.56 -21.74
N ALA A 387 2.79 -6.62 -21.69
CA ALA A 387 2.02 -7.61 -22.44
C ALA A 387 2.25 -7.49 -23.96
N ARG A 388 2.23 -6.26 -24.49
CA ARG A 388 2.45 -6.01 -25.93
C ARG A 388 3.85 -6.44 -26.38
N ILE A 389 4.91 -6.09 -25.63
CA ILE A 389 6.28 -6.53 -25.95
C ILE A 389 6.37 -8.06 -25.96
N ALA A 390 5.79 -8.73 -24.95
CA ALA A 390 5.79 -10.18 -24.89
C ALA A 390 4.99 -10.82 -26.04
N GLN A 391 3.85 -10.25 -26.44
CA GLN A 391 3.07 -10.70 -27.60
C GLN A 391 3.83 -10.56 -28.91
N GLU A 392 4.50 -9.40 -29.14
CA GLU A 392 5.31 -9.14 -30.33
C GLU A 392 6.47 -10.12 -30.42
N SER A 393 7.23 -10.31 -29.32
CA SER A 393 8.35 -11.26 -29.27
C SER A 393 7.90 -12.73 -29.47
N LEU A 394 6.78 -13.13 -28.86
CA LEU A 394 6.19 -14.45 -29.07
C LEU A 394 5.66 -14.62 -30.49
N GLY A 395 5.16 -13.55 -31.12
CA GLY A 395 4.73 -13.57 -32.51
C GLY A 395 5.86 -13.96 -33.49
N GLU A 396 7.10 -13.60 -33.15
CA GLU A 396 8.31 -13.98 -33.90
C GLU A 396 8.78 -15.42 -33.55
N LEU A 397 8.65 -15.84 -32.30
CA LEU A 397 9.16 -17.12 -31.80
C LEU A 397 8.16 -18.28 -32.02
N ASP A 398 6.92 -18.10 -31.58
CA ASP A 398 5.83 -19.07 -31.66
C ASP A 398 4.46 -18.35 -31.78
N PRO A 399 4.02 -18.03 -33.03
CA PRO A 399 2.75 -17.34 -33.26
C PRO A 399 1.52 -18.02 -32.63
N ALA A 400 1.61 -19.34 -32.36
CA ALA A 400 0.50 -20.09 -31.77
C ALA A 400 0.23 -19.73 -30.30
N VAL A 401 1.18 -19.09 -29.61
CA VAL A 401 1.02 -18.67 -28.21
C VAL A 401 0.98 -17.17 -28.00
N ALA A 402 1.31 -16.39 -28.99
CA ALA A 402 1.34 -14.93 -28.87
C ALA A 402 -0.01 -14.36 -28.36
N HIS A 403 -1.14 -14.90 -28.84
CA HIS A 403 -2.48 -14.50 -28.41
C HIS A 403 -2.87 -14.99 -27.00
N ARG A 404 -2.05 -15.83 -26.36
CA ARG A 404 -2.26 -16.36 -25.01
C ARG A 404 -1.61 -15.53 -23.92
N VAL A 405 -1.15 -14.31 -24.26
CA VAL A 405 -0.69 -13.29 -23.30
C VAL A 405 -1.70 -12.18 -23.28
N CYS A 406 -2.03 -11.66 -22.10
CA CYS A 406 -2.92 -10.51 -21.95
C CYS A 406 -2.42 -9.54 -20.87
N ALA A 407 -2.93 -8.30 -20.91
CA ALA A 407 -2.82 -7.35 -19.81
C ALA A 407 -4.07 -7.42 -18.93
N TYR A 408 -3.88 -7.23 -17.61
CA TYR A 408 -4.98 -7.10 -16.65
C TYR A 408 -4.76 -5.89 -15.75
N ARG A 409 -5.69 -4.96 -15.71
CA ARG A 409 -5.61 -3.75 -14.88
C ARG A 409 -6.98 -3.20 -14.51
N SER A 410 -6.99 -2.33 -13.50
CA SER A 410 -8.18 -1.55 -13.18
C SER A 410 -8.53 -0.59 -14.34
N GLY A 411 -9.83 -0.45 -14.63
CA GLY A 411 -10.35 0.43 -15.67
C GLY A 411 -10.91 -0.29 -16.90
N TYR A 412 -10.82 -1.62 -16.98
CA TYR A 412 -11.59 -2.42 -17.94
C TYR A 412 -13.07 -2.47 -17.54
N LEU A 413 -13.94 -2.68 -18.52
CA LEU A 413 -15.35 -2.92 -18.26
C LEU A 413 -15.54 -4.16 -17.38
N PRO A 414 -16.56 -4.20 -16.51
CA PRO A 414 -16.79 -5.35 -15.62
C PRO A 414 -16.94 -6.69 -16.36
N GLU A 415 -17.53 -6.67 -17.55
CA GLU A 415 -17.71 -7.86 -18.41
C GLU A 415 -16.39 -8.36 -18.96
N GLU A 416 -15.57 -7.47 -19.52
CA GLU A 416 -14.23 -7.78 -20.06
C GLU A 416 -13.33 -8.36 -18.96
N ARG A 417 -13.37 -7.76 -17.78
CA ARG A 417 -12.58 -8.20 -16.65
C ARG A 417 -12.95 -9.62 -16.21
N ARG A 418 -14.25 -9.93 -16.08
CA ARG A 418 -14.73 -11.28 -15.74
C ARG A 418 -14.33 -12.32 -16.79
N GLU A 419 -14.35 -11.95 -18.05
CA GLU A 419 -13.95 -12.83 -19.13
C GLU A 419 -12.45 -13.12 -19.08
N LEU A 420 -11.59 -12.12 -18.87
CA LEU A 420 -10.15 -12.31 -18.68
C LEU A 420 -9.87 -13.19 -17.45
N GLU A 421 -10.56 -12.96 -16.34
CA GLU A 421 -10.43 -13.78 -15.12
C GLU A 421 -10.81 -15.25 -15.38
N ARG A 422 -11.84 -15.50 -16.18
CA ARG A 422 -12.24 -16.85 -16.60
C ARG A 422 -11.15 -17.51 -17.45
N GLN A 423 -10.61 -16.79 -18.45
CA GLN A 423 -9.57 -17.27 -19.36
C GLN A 423 -8.26 -17.58 -18.62
N VAL A 424 -7.89 -16.77 -17.63
CA VAL A 424 -6.72 -17.03 -16.81
C VAL A 424 -6.94 -18.28 -15.94
N ARG A 425 -8.09 -18.41 -15.29
CA ARG A 425 -8.44 -19.58 -14.47
C ARG A 425 -8.47 -20.87 -15.27
N SER A 426 -9.05 -20.85 -16.48
CA SER A 426 -9.14 -22.02 -17.35
C SER A 426 -7.80 -22.43 -17.96
N GLY A 427 -6.75 -21.58 -17.87
CA GLY A 427 -5.47 -21.81 -18.53
C GLY A 427 -5.51 -21.52 -20.05
N GLU A 428 -6.55 -20.86 -20.53
CA GLU A 428 -6.61 -20.34 -21.89
C GLU A 428 -5.53 -19.26 -22.11
N MET A 429 -5.33 -18.38 -21.13
CA MET A 429 -4.18 -17.49 -21.07
C MET A 429 -3.03 -18.16 -20.34
N LEU A 430 -1.83 -18.08 -20.92
CA LEU A 430 -0.57 -18.56 -20.35
C LEU A 430 0.21 -17.44 -19.66
N GLY A 431 0.23 -16.25 -20.24
CA GLY A 431 0.91 -15.08 -19.71
C GLY A 431 -0.06 -13.97 -19.33
N VAL A 432 0.12 -13.38 -18.15
CA VAL A 432 -0.67 -12.23 -17.71
C VAL A 432 0.26 -11.15 -17.21
N SER A 433 0.20 -9.96 -17.80
CA SER A 433 0.84 -8.77 -17.23
C SER A 433 -0.19 -7.99 -16.42
N SER A 434 0.06 -7.80 -15.12
CA SER A 434 -0.92 -7.19 -14.23
C SER A 434 -0.36 -6.05 -13.39
N THR A 435 -1.23 -5.08 -13.09
CA THR A 435 -1.01 -4.20 -11.94
C THR A 435 -1.31 -4.96 -10.63
N PRO A 436 -1.05 -4.40 -9.42
CA PRO A 436 -1.46 -5.01 -8.15
C PRO A 436 -2.96 -5.38 -8.05
N ALA A 437 -3.74 -5.14 -9.10
CA ALA A 437 -5.15 -5.51 -9.17
C ALA A 437 -5.38 -7.05 -9.05
N LEU A 438 -4.42 -7.90 -9.45
CA LEU A 438 -4.45 -9.35 -9.25
C LEU A 438 -3.69 -9.80 -7.99
N GLU A 439 -3.13 -8.88 -7.24
CA GLU A 439 -2.50 -9.16 -5.94
C GLU A 439 -3.54 -9.54 -4.88
N LEU A 440 -4.72 -8.90 -4.91
CA LEU A 440 -5.78 -9.05 -3.93
C LEU A 440 -7.07 -9.60 -4.57
N GLY A 441 -7.71 -10.53 -3.87
CA GLY A 441 -9.13 -10.84 -4.02
C GLY A 441 -9.59 -11.59 -5.28
N ILE A 442 -8.70 -12.10 -6.12
CA ILE A 442 -9.09 -12.95 -7.25
C ILE A 442 -8.41 -14.31 -7.10
N ASP A 443 -9.21 -15.35 -7.17
CA ASP A 443 -8.71 -16.72 -7.13
C ASP A 443 -8.05 -17.10 -8.47
N VAL A 444 -6.84 -16.59 -8.66
CA VAL A 444 -5.88 -16.96 -9.71
C VAL A 444 -4.72 -17.67 -9.02
N ALA A 445 -5.03 -18.61 -8.15
CA ALA A 445 -4.03 -19.44 -7.51
C ALA A 445 -3.50 -20.54 -8.45
N GLY A 446 -2.26 -20.96 -8.22
CA GLY A 446 -1.66 -22.09 -8.92
C GLY A 446 -1.11 -21.76 -10.29
N LEU A 447 -0.49 -20.60 -10.41
CA LEU A 447 0.41 -20.27 -11.50
C LEU A 447 1.76 -20.95 -11.27
N ASP A 448 2.46 -21.28 -12.34
CA ASP A 448 3.75 -21.96 -12.28
C ASP A 448 4.89 -20.97 -11.98
N ALA A 449 4.76 -19.73 -12.47
CA ALA A 449 5.73 -18.68 -12.25
C ALA A 449 5.11 -17.30 -12.00
N VAL A 450 5.83 -16.48 -11.21
CA VAL A 450 5.50 -15.08 -10.93
C VAL A 450 6.73 -14.21 -11.18
N LEU A 451 6.56 -13.15 -11.95
CA LEU A 451 7.55 -12.10 -12.17
C LEU A 451 7.08 -10.82 -11.48
N VAL A 452 7.97 -10.16 -10.77
CA VAL A 452 7.70 -8.88 -10.09
C VAL A 452 8.65 -7.83 -10.67
N ALA A 453 8.13 -6.94 -11.51
CA ALA A 453 8.90 -5.90 -12.19
C ALA A 453 8.99 -4.64 -11.31
N GLY A 454 10.10 -4.49 -10.62
CA GLY A 454 10.36 -3.53 -9.57
C GLY A 454 9.74 -3.92 -8.23
N TRP A 455 10.32 -3.42 -7.14
CA TRP A 455 9.80 -3.69 -5.79
C TRP A 455 8.37 -3.19 -5.63
N PRO A 456 7.43 -3.98 -5.13
CA PRO A 456 6.01 -3.60 -5.09
C PRO A 456 5.65 -2.57 -4.01
N GLY A 457 6.64 -2.07 -3.27
CA GLY A 457 6.50 -1.05 -2.24
C GLY A 457 6.56 -1.59 -0.81
N THR A 458 6.15 -2.82 -0.57
CA THR A 458 6.21 -3.45 0.76
C THR A 458 6.52 -4.94 0.66
N ARG A 459 7.11 -5.51 1.73
CA ARG A 459 7.29 -6.97 1.86
C ARG A 459 5.96 -7.71 1.85
N ALA A 460 4.92 -7.11 2.47
CA ALA A 460 3.57 -7.67 2.43
C ALA A 460 3.09 -7.87 0.99
N SER A 461 3.19 -6.84 0.16
CA SER A 461 2.81 -6.89 -1.26
C SER A 461 3.67 -7.89 -2.03
N PHE A 462 4.99 -7.90 -1.80
CA PHE A 462 5.89 -8.88 -2.40
C PHE A 462 5.48 -10.31 -2.05
N GLN A 463 5.25 -10.61 -0.77
CA GLN A 463 4.78 -11.93 -0.34
C GLN A 463 3.41 -12.30 -0.93
N GLN A 464 2.50 -11.32 -1.09
CA GLN A 464 1.20 -11.54 -1.72
C GLN A 464 1.33 -11.86 -3.20
N GLN A 465 2.23 -11.20 -3.91
CA GLN A 465 2.48 -11.44 -5.33
C GLN A 465 3.15 -12.79 -5.54
N ILE A 466 4.24 -13.10 -4.85
CA ILE A 466 4.90 -14.41 -4.99
C ILE A 466 4.04 -15.57 -4.51
N GLY A 467 3.14 -15.34 -3.53
CA GLY A 467 2.16 -16.32 -3.06
C GLY A 467 1.08 -16.69 -4.09
N ARG A 468 1.05 -16.05 -5.26
CA ARG A 468 0.25 -16.49 -6.42
C ARG A 468 0.90 -17.65 -7.17
N ALA A 469 2.20 -17.88 -6.98
CA ALA A 469 2.91 -19.04 -7.50
C ALA A 469 2.66 -20.28 -6.65
N GLY A 470 2.53 -21.41 -7.30
CA GLY A 470 2.45 -22.72 -6.68
C GLY A 470 1.04 -23.17 -6.28
N ARG A 471 0.83 -24.46 -6.43
CA ARG A 471 -0.28 -25.20 -5.78
C ARG A 471 0.34 -26.10 -4.72
N ALA A 472 -0.47 -26.58 -3.76
CA ALA A 472 -0.02 -27.58 -2.81
C ALA A 472 0.66 -28.76 -3.55
N GLY A 473 1.93 -29.03 -3.21
CA GLY A 473 2.72 -30.13 -3.79
C GLY A 473 3.32 -29.86 -5.18
N GLN A 474 3.34 -28.62 -5.69
CA GLN A 474 4.03 -28.25 -6.93
C GLN A 474 5.10 -27.20 -6.66
N GLU A 475 6.30 -27.44 -7.17
CA GLU A 475 7.36 -26.45 -7.20
C GLU A 475 6.98 -25.29 -8.12
N SER A 476 7.31 -24.08 -7.70
CA SER A 476 7.04 -22.86 -8.45
C SER A 476 8.21 -21.89 -8.44
N LEU A 477 8.16 -20.91 -9.35
CA LEU A 477 9.19 -19.91 -9.53
C LEU A 477 8.65 -18.51 -9.23
N ALA A 478 9.43 -17.72 -8.51
CA ALA A 478 9.19 -16.28 -8.38
C ALA A 478 10.47 -15.52 -8.74
N VAL A 479 10.37 -14.41 -9.46
CA VAL A 479 11.51 -13.58 -9.84
C VAL A 479 11.20 -12.13 -9.49
N LEU A 480 12.02 -11.53 -8.62
CA LEU A 480 12.04 -10.09 -8.41
C LEU A 480 13.05 -9.46 -9.38
N VAL A 481 12.57 -8.72 -10.35
CA VAL A 481 13.40 -7.98 -11.30
C VAL A 481 13.58 -6.56 -10.78
N ALA A 482 14.79 -6.19 -10.39
CA ALA A 482 15.09 -4.87 -9.84
C ALA A 482 14.84 -3.76 -10.86
N GLY A 483 14.19 -2.69 -10.41
CA GLY A 483 14.14 -1.42 -11.13
C GLY A 483 15.43 -0.63 -10.96
N ASP A 484 15.58 0.40 -11.79
CA ASP A 484 16.68 1.37 -11.65
C ASP A 484 16.31 2.40 -10.55
N ASP A 485 16.37 1.94 -9.28
CA ASP A 485 15.90 2.62 -8.07
C ASP A 485 16.76 2.21 -6.86
N PRO A 486 17.10 3.11 -5.92
CA PRO A 486 17.96 2.79 -4.77
C PRO A 486 17.46 1.65 -3.90
N LEU A 487 16.15 1.55 -3.66
CA LEU A 487 15.57 0.50 -2.85
C LEU A 487 15.66 -0.86 -3.53
N ASP A 488 15.33 -0.93 -4.82
CA ASP A 488 15.38 -2.16 -5.60
C ASP A 488 16.81 -2.71 -5.64
N THR A 489 17.78 -1.85 -5.95
CA THR A 489 19.21 -2.19 -5.95
C THR A 489 19.67 -2.67 -4.57
N TYR A 490 19.29 -1.97 -3.50
CA TYR A 490 19.60 -2.40 -2.14
C TYR A 490 19.07 -3.81 -1.85
N LEU A 491 17.80 -4.06 -2.13
CA LEU A 491 17.13 -5.32 -1.79
C LEU A 491 17.70 -6.53 -2.52
N VAL A 492 18.10 -6.40 -3.79
CA VAL A 492 18.67 -7.54 -4.52
C VAL A 492 20.07 -7.91 -4.05
N HIS A 493 20.77 -6.98 -3.37
CA HIS A 493 22.07 -7.23 -2.74
C HIS A 493 21.98 -7.56 -1.24
N HIS A 494 20.82 -7.32 -0.60
CA HIS A 494 20.55 -7.59 0.82
C HIS A 494 19.39 -8.60 0.99
N PRO A 495 19.57 -9.87 0.60
CA PRO A 495 18.49 -10.86 0.59
C PRO A 495 17.89 -11.11 1.99
N ARG A 496 18.64 -10.86 3.07
CA ARG A 496 18.12 -10.97 4.44
C ARG A 496 16.97 -9.98 4.67
N ASP A 497 17.08 -8.77 4.14
CA ASP A 497 16.05 -7.75 4.29
C ASP A 497 14.79 -8.05 3.47
N VAL A 498 14.90 -8.91 2.46
CA VAL A 498 13.74 -9.40 1.70
C VAL A 498 13.04 -10.54 2.42
N PHE A 499 13.79 -11.51 2.99
CA PHE A 499 13.28 -12.81 3.41
C PHE A 499 13.24 -13.02 4.93
N ASP A 500 14.22 -12.48 5.66
CA ASP A 500 14.46 -12.84 7.07
C ASP A 500 14.02 -11.73 8.03
N VAL A 501 13.67 -10.54 7.52
CA VAL A 501 13.11 -9.43 8.31
C VAL A 501 11.58 -9.51 8.31
N ALA A 502 10.97 -9.22 9.46
CA ALA A 502 9.53 -9.14 9.57
C ALA A 502 8.94 -8.10 8.58
N VAL A 503 7.72 -8.36 8.14
CA VAL A 503 6.97 -7.43 7.29
C VAL A 503 6.82 -6.08 8.00
N GLU A 504 6.81 -5.00 7.25
CA GLU A 504 6.74 -3.62 7.76
C GLU A 504 5.53 -3.41 8.67
N THR A 505 5.73 -2.60 9.71
CA THR A 505 4.62 -2.16 10.57
C THR A 505 3.70 -1.24 9.76
N THR A 506 2.40 -1.47 9.85
CA THR A 506 1.41 -0.59 9.24
C THR A 506 1.41 0.76 9.94
N VAL A 507 1.86 1.80 9.24
CA VAL A 507 1.99 3.17 9.78
C VAL A 507 0.78 3.99 9.36
N PHE A 508 0.12 4.64 10.31
CA PHE A 508 -0.93 5.65 10.13
C PHE A 508 -1.14 6.43 11.44
N ASP A 509 -1.51 7.71 11.36
CA ASP A 509 -1.82 8.54 12.53
C ASP A 509 -3.33 8.87 12.60
N PRO A 510 -4.10 8.17 13.44
CA PRO A 510 -5.52 8.47 13.65
C PRO A 510 -5.74 9.78 14.43
N HIS A 511 -4.71 10.39 15.00
CA HIS A 511 -4.78 11.63 15.76
C HIS A 511 -4.36 12.85 14.93
N ASN A 512 -4.05 12.67 13.64
CA ASN A 512 -3.82 13.76 12.72
C ASN A 512 -5.03 14.73 12.75
N PRO A 513 -4.85 16.01 13.09
CA PRO A 513 -5.96 16.95 13.26
C PRO A 513 -6.76 17.15 11.96
N TYR A 514 -6.13 17.06 10.78
CA TYR A 514 -6.81 17.18 9.49
C TYR A 514 -7.69 15.98 9.16
N VAL A 515 -7.44 14.84 9.78
CA VAL A 515 -8.31 13.66 9.71
C VAL A 515 -9.33 13.67 10.85
N LEU A 516 -8.87 13.87 12.08
CA LEU A 516 -9.70 13.73 13.27
C LEU A 516 -10.79 14.80 13.37
N ALA A 517 -10.50 16.08 13.10
CA ALA A 517 -11.48 17.18 13.26
C ALA A 517 -12.72 17.02 12.36
N PRO A 518 -12.59 16.74 11.04
CA PRO A 518 -13.76 16.46 10.20
C PRO A 518 -14.56 15.25 10.67
N HIS A 519 -13.89 14.17 11.13
CA HIS A 519 -14.58 13.00 11.65
C HIS A 519 -15.30 13.25 12.97
N LEU A 520 -14.80 14.17 13.83
CA LEU A 520 -15.54 14.63 15.02
C LEU A 520 -16.80 15.39 14.63
N CYS A 521 -16.76 16.24 13.60
CA CYS A 521 -17.95 16.89 13.04
C CYS A 521 -18.96 15.87 12.54
N ALA A 522 -18.51 14.85 11.78
CA ALA A 522 -19.37 13.79 11.27
C ALA A 522 -19.97 12.94 12.41
N ALA A 523 -19.17 12.61 13.44
CA ALA A 523 -19.65 11.92 14.63
C ALA A 523 -20.68 12.74 15.41
N ALA A 524 -20.48 14.06 15.53
CA ALA A 524 -21.44 14.96 16.18
C ALA A 524 -22.75 15.08 15.39
N ALA A 525 -22.69 15.00 14.05
CA ALA A 525 -23.85 15.00 13.16
C ALA A 525 -24.65 13.69 13.26
N GLU A 526 -24.00 12.54 13.41
CA GLU A 526 -24.66 11.25 13.65
C GLU A 526 -25.41 11.24 14.99
N ARG A 527 -24.77 11.77 16.01
CA ARG A 527 -25.31 11.98 17.34
C ARG A 527 -24.38 12.92 18.13
N PRO A 528 -24.87 13.82 18.99
CA PRO A 528 -24.00 14.64 19.83
C PRO A 528 -22.93 13.82 20.55
N ILE A 529 -21.66 14.25 20.47
CA ILE A 529 -20.56 13.60 21.16
C ILE A 529 -20.66 13.91 22.67
N ARG A 530 -20.55 12.89 23.49
CA ARG A 530 -20.58 13.03 24.95
C ARG A 530 -19.16 13.00 25.52
N PRO A 531 -18.90 13.59 26.69
CA PRO A 531 -17.58 13.55 27.31
C PRO A 531 -17.05 12.12 27.52
N GLU A 532 -17.92 11.16 27.86
CA GLU A 532 -17.53 9.77 28.10
C GLU A 532 -17.12 9.02 26.83
N GLU A 533 -17.33 9.60 25.65
CA GLU A 533 -16.98 9.02 24.35
C GLU A 533 -15.62 9.54 23.82
N LEU A 534 -15.01 10.56 24.46
CA LEU A 534 -13.79 11.22 23.96
C LEU A 534 -12.61 10.29 23.80
N ASP A 535 -12.42 9.39 24.77
CA ASP A 535 -11.33 8.40 24.73
C ASP A 535 -11.37 7.50 23.48
N LEU A 536 -12.54 7.31 22.86
CA LEU A 536 -12.66 6.54 21.63
C LEU A 536 -11.95 7.25 20.46
N PHE A 537 -11.92 8.57 20.50
CA PHE A 537 -11.31 9.40 19.46
C PHE A 537 -9.86 9.78 19.76
N GLY A 538 -9.42 9.57 21.01
CA GLY A 538 -8.03 9.75 21.43
C GLY A 538 -7.76 11.09 22.14
N PRO A 539 -6.51 11.29 22.61
CA PRO A 539 -6.17 12.37 23.54
C PRO A 539 -6.34 13.79 23.00
N ARG A 540 -6.28 13.96 21.68
CA ARG A 540 -6.44 15.29 21.01
C ARG A 540 -7.91 15.68 20.79
N ALA A 541 -8.86 14.76 21.04
CA ALA A 541 -10.27 14.97 20.68
C ALA A 541 -10.91 16.19 21.38
N GLU A 542 -10.69 16.37 22.69
CA GLU A 542 -11.29 17.48 23.43
C GLU A 542 -10.77 18.84 22.95
N ALA A 543 -9.47 18.98 22.80
CA ALA A 543 -8.86 20.22 22.31
C ALA A 543 -9.35 20.59 20.89
N LEU A 544 -9.50 19.61 20.01
CA LEU A 544 -10.04 19.82 18.66
C LEU A 544 -11.52 20.19 18.70
N LEU A 545 -12.33 19.56 19.54
CA LEU A 545 -13.74 19.92 19.72
C LEU A 545 -13.91 21.34 20.21
N ASP A 546 -13.07 21.81 21.14
CA ASP A 546 -13.08 23.19 21.61
C ASP A 546 -12.65 24.18 20.50
N GLY A 547 -11.70 23.78 19.64
CA GLY A 547 -11.36 24.51 18.41
C GLY A 547 -12.56 24.62 17.48
N LEU A 548 -13.20 23.51 17.15
CA LEU A 548 -14.37 23.46 16.27
C LEU A 548 -15.57 24.26 16.82
N VAL A 549 -15.70 24.40 18.14
CA VAL A 549 -16.70 25.29 18.75
C VAL A 549 -16.33 26.75 18.54
N ARG A 550 -15.05 27.13 18.72
CA ARG A 550 -14.59 28.52 18.47
C ARG A 550 -14.77 28.93 17.02
N ASP A 551 -14.52 28.01 16.11
CA ASP A 551 -14.61 28.21 14.66
C ASP A 551 -16.06 28.13 14.15
N GLY A 552 -17.03 27.83 15.02
CA GLY A 552 -18.47 27.84 14.72
C GLY A 552 -19.02 26.55 14.09
N TYR A 553 -18.19 25.52 13.87
CA TYR A 553 -18.65 24.24 13.31
C TYR A 553 -19.50 23.44 14.29
N LEU A 554 -19.20 23.50 15.58
CA LEU A 554 -19.90 22.78 16.63
C LEU A 554 -20.45 23.75 17.69
N ARG A 555 -21.47 23.28 18.40
CA ARG A 555 -22.01 23.97 19.58
C ARG A 555 -21.87 23.08 20.80
N ARG A 556 -21.20 23.56 21.86
CA ARG A 556 -21.10 22.88 23.16
C ARG A 556 -22.37 23.13 23.97
N ARG A 557 -22.97 22.09 24.56
CA ARG A 557 -24.05 22.09 25.51
C ARG A 557 -23.69 21.21 26.73
N PRO A 558 -24.38 21.27 27.84
CA PRO A 558 -24.10 20.40 28.99
C PRO A 558 -24.09 18.90 28.67
N THR A 559 -24.83 18.48 27.63
CA THR A 559 -24.96 17.08 27.22
C THR A 559 -23.95 16.68 26.13
N GLY A 560 -23.08 17.58 25.70
CA GLY A 560 -22.05 17.28 24.69
C GLY A 560 -21.91 18.30 23.58
N TRP A 561 -21.26 17.91 22.47
CA TRP A 561 -20.98 18.70 21.29
C TRP A 561 -21.96 18.35 20.17
N PHE A 562 -22.56 19.38 19.55
CA PHE A 562 -23.60 19.25 18.55
C PHE A 562 -23.17 19.85 17.23
N TRP A 563 -23.45 19.14 16.13
CA TRP A 563 -23.37 19.69 14.78
C TRP A 563 -24.51 20.67 14.54
N THR A 564 -24.24 21.80 13.90
CA THR A 564 -25.21 22.89 13.81
C THR A 564 -25.53 23.34 12.38
N HIS A 565 -24.89 22.72 11.39
CA HIS A 565 -25.06 23.06 9.99
C HIS A 565 -26.05 22.12 9.30
N PRO A 566 -26.80 22.61 8.26
CA PRO A 566 -27.72 21.78 7.50
C PRO A 566 -27.00 20.78 6.57
N GLU A 567 -25.76 21.09 6.19
CA GLU A 567 -24.96 20.26 5.29
C GLU A 567 -24.49 18.99 5.99
N SER A 568 -24.27 17.95 5.21
CA SER A 568 -23.71 16.70 5.72
C SER A 568 -22.23 16.86 6.07
N ALA A 569 -21.88 16.77 7.34
CA ALA A 569 -20.48 16.79 7.78
C ALA A 569 -19.66 15.67 7.13
N ALA A 570 -20.27 14.51 6.86
CA ALA A 570 -19.59 13.39 6.21
C ALA A 570 -19.27 13.66 4.73
N ALA A 571 -20.09 14.45 4.03
CA ALA A 571 -19.87 14.74 2.62
C ALA A 571 -18.61 15.61 2.35
N ALA A 572 -18.10 16.28 3.38
CA ALA A 572 -16.88 17.08 3.30
C ALA A 572 -15.57 16.24 3.43
N ILE A 573 -15.68 14.93 3.69
CA ILE A 573 -14.54 14.05 3.94
C ILE A 573 -14.33 13.13 2.74
N ASP A 574 -13.20 13.26 2.06
CA ASP A 574 -12.72 12.27 1.10
C ASP A 574 -11.71 11.35 1.81
N LEU A 575 -12.04 10.06 1.92
CA LEU A 575 -11.18 9.09 2.63
C LEU A 575 -9.87 8.79 1.88
N ARG A 576 -9.85 9.02 0.57
CA ARG A 576 -8.73 8.62 -0.30
C ARG A 576 -7.93 9.80 -0.84
N GLY A 577 -8.47 11.02 -0.74
CA GLY A 577 -7.84 12.25 -1.20
C GLY A 577 -7.28 13.05 -0.03
N ALA A 578 -6.22 13.81 -0.30
CA ALA A 578 -5.62 14.70 0.68
C ALA A 578 -6.01 16.17 0.45
N GLY A 579 -6.93 16.47 -0.47
CA GLY A 579 -7.28 17.83 -0.84
C GLY A 579 -8.58 17.96 -1.63
N ARG A 580 -8.84 19.18 -2.09
CA ARG A 580 -9.97 19.49 -2.96
C ARG A 580 -9.75 18.87 -4.34
N ARG A 581 -10.81 18.30 -4.94
CA ARG A 581 -10.77 17.79 -6.32
C ARG A 581 -11.18 18.87 -7.29
N LEU A 582 -10.39 19.07 -8.33
CA LEU A 582 -10.68 19.91 -9.46
C LEU A 582 -11.27 19.07 -10.60
N GLN A 583 -12.26 19.62 -11.31
CA GLN A 583 -12.83 18.98 -12.50
C GLN A 583 -12.06 19.41 -13.74
N ILE A 584 -11.69 18.47 -14.58
CA ILE A 584 -11.05 18.74 -15.86
C ILE A 584 -12.15 18.79 -16.90
N ILE A 585 -12.33 19.95 -17.52
CA ILE A 585 -13.46 20.25 -18.40
C ILE A 585 -12.94 20.58 -19.81
N ASP A 586 -13.45 19.88 -20.80
CA ASP A 586 -13.23 20.22 -22.20
C ASP A 586 -13.92 21.55 -22.51
N ALA A 587 -13.15 22.59 -22.76
CA ALA A 587 -13.68 23.95 -23.04
C ALA A 587 -14.56 24.05 -24.30
N GLN A 588 -14.41 23.12 -25.26
CA GLN A 588 -15.19 23.09 -26.47
C GLN A 588 -16.58 22.45 -26.28
N THR A 589 -16.64 21.39 -25.47
CA THR A 589 -17.90 20.62 -25.31
C THR A 589 -18.58 20.86 -23.98
N GLY A 590 -17.90 21.47 -23.00
CA GLY A 590 -18.37 21.60 -21.62
C GLY A 590 -18.40 20.27 -20.85
N GLY A 591 -17.90 19.19 -21.46
CA GLY A 591 -17.91 17.87 -20.86
C GLY A 591 -16.78 17.69 -19.83
N ILE A 592 -17.11 17.06 -18.69
CA ILE A 592 -16.09 16.67 -17.70
C ILE A 592 -15.37 15.44 -18.24
N ILE A 593 -14.05 15.53 -18.43
CA ILE A 593 -13.22 14.44 -18.92
C ILE A 593 -12.52 13.69 -17.77
N GLY A 594 -12.39 14.31 -16.59
CA GLY A 594 -11.74 13.69 -15.44
C GLY A 594 -11.72 14.61 -14.22
N THR A 595 -11.01 14.17 -13.20
CA THR A 595 -10.73 14.95 -12.00
C THR A 595 -9.26 14.80 -11.60
N MET A 596 -8.70 15.80 -10.90
CA MET A 596 -7.38 15.76 -10.30
C MET A 596 -7.38 16.46 -8.94
N ASP A 597 -6.36 16.16 -8.12
CA ASP A 597 -6.19 16.83 -6.84
C ASP A 597 -5.57 18.23 -7.05
N ASP A 598 -6.02 19.23 -6.29
CA ASP A 598 -5.55 20.62 -6.39
C ASP A 598 -4.03 20.74 -6.13
N ALA A 599 -3.48 19.94 -5.21
CA ALA A 599 -2.05 19.88 -4.95
C ALA A 599 -1.20 19.51 -6.19
N GLN A 600 -1.78 18.74 -7.13
CA GLN A 600 -1.12 18.35 -8.37
C GLN A 600 -1.38 19.33 -9.53
N ALA A 601 -2.43 20.14 -9.42
CA ALA A 601 -2.88 21.00 -10.52
C ALA A 601 -1.81 22.01 -10.92
N HIS A 602 -1.15 22.65 -9.95
CA HIS A 602 -0.07 23.62 -10.24
C HIS A 602 1.09 23.04 -11.03
N ARG A 603 1.39 21.75 -10.84
CA ARG A 603 2.49 21.06 -11.54
C ARG A 603 2.07 20.44 -12.87
N GLN A 604 0.83 19.95 -12.98
CA GLN A 604 0.39 19.13 -14.12
C GLN A 604 -0.65 19.82 -15.00
N ALA A 605 -1.36 20.82 -14.46
CA ALA A 605 -2.49 21.48 -15.13
C ALA A 605 -2.45 23.02 -14.96
N HIS A 606 -1.24 23.60 -14.87
CA HIS A 606 -1.07 25.05 -14.94
C HIS A 606 -1.45 25.57 -16.34
N PRO A 607 -1.79 26.85 -16.50
CA PRO A 607 -2.03 27.43 -17.82
C PRO A 607 -0.82 27.19 -18.75
N GLY A 608 -1.09 26.72 -19.97
CA GLY A 608 -0.08 26.35 -20.96
C GLY A 608 0.50 24.93 -20.82
N ALA A 609 0.10 24.16 -19.79
CA ALA A 609 0.52 22.78 -19.62
C ALA A 609 -0.04 21.87 -20.73
N ILE A 610 0.74 20.84 -21.07
CA ILE A 610 0.28 19.73 -21.92
C ILE A 610 -0.12 18.56 -21.01
N TYR A 611 -1.43 18.37 -20.88
CA TYR A 611 -2.02 17.34 -20.05
C TYR A 611 -2.42 16.11 -20.87
N VAL A 612 -2.13 14.92 -20.37
CA VAL A 612 -2.47 13.66 -21.04
C VAL A 612 -3.56 12.91 -20.26
N HIS A 613 -4.69 12.64 -20.92
CA HIS A 613 -5.80 11.89 -20.34
C HIS A 613 -6.27 10.79 -21.29
N GLN A 614 -6.27 9.54 -20.85
CA GLN A 614 -6.67 8.36 -21.63
C GLN A 614 -6.02 8.29 -23.03
N GLY A 615 -4.69 8.53 -23.08
CA GLY A 615 -3.92 8.53 -24.35
C GLY A 615 -4.19 9.72 -25.28
N ARG A 616 -4.97 10.69 -24.85
CA ARG A 616 -5.25 11.91 -25.60
C ARG A 616 -4.55 13.09 -24.96
N THR A 617 -4.02 13.98 -25.78
CA THR A 617 -3.29 15.16 -25.37
C THR A 617 -4.20 16.38 -25.34
N TRP A 618 -4.07 17.17 -24.30
CA TRP A 618 -4.87 18.36 -24.03
C TRP A 618 -3.96 19.52 -23.67
N HIS A 619 -4.27 20.69 -24.15
CA HIS A 619 -3.64 21.96 -23.75
C HIS A 619 -4.50 22.59 -22.64
N VAL A 620 -3.87 22.96 -21.54
CA VAL A 620 -4.55 23.63 -20.43
C VAL A 620 -4.64 25.13 -20.73
N GLU A 621 -5.86 25.62 -20.86
CA GLU A 621 -6.15 27.04 -21.12
C GLU A 621 -6.19 27.83 -19.79
N GLU A 622 -6.84 27.28 -18.79
CA GLU A 622 -7.08 27.96 -17.52
C GLU A 622 -7.14 27.00 -16.34
N LEU A 623 -6.60 27.44 -15.21
CA LEU A 623 -6.76 26.81 -13.91
C LEU A 623 -7.60 27.72 -13.02
N ASP A 624 -8.88 27.43 -12.88
CA ASP A 624 -9.80 28.11 -11.97
C ASP A 624 -9.87 27.38 -10.62
N GLU A 625 -8.95 27.74 -9.72
CA GLU A 625 -8.93 27.16 -8.37
C GLU A 625 -10.20 27.50 -7.57
N ALA A 626 -10.74 28.71 -7.72
CA ALA A 626 -11.91 29.14 -6.97
C ALA A 626 -13.16 28.37 -7.40
N GLY A 627 -13.36 28.21 -8.71
CA GLY A 627 -14.45 27.43 -9.30
C GLY A 627 -14.23 25.91 -9.21
N GLY A 628 -13.01 25.46 -8.93
CA GLY A 628 -12.66 24.05 -8.85
C GLY A 628 -12.59 23.37 -10.21
N ALA A 629 -12.10 24.07 -11.24
CA ALA A 629 -12.07 23.61 -12.61
C ALA A 629 -10.73 23.85 -13.30
N VAL A 630 -10.38 22.93 -14.21
CA VAL A 630 -9.28 23.06 -15.18
C VAL A 630 -9.89 23.00 -16.56
N LEU A 631 -9.77 24.09 -17.32
CA LEU A 631 -10.28 24.16 -18.69
C LEU A 631 -9.20 23.68 -19.66
N VAL A 632 -9.54 22.72 -20.50
CA VAL A 632 -8.61 22.11 -21.45
C VAL A 632 -9.18 22.05 -22.85
N THR A 633 -8.32 22.15 -23.87
CA THR A 633 -8.66 21.96 -25.30
C THR A 633 -7.82 20.85 -25.90
N ARG A 634 -8.37 20.14 -26.89
CA ARG A 634 -7.60 19.08 -27.60
C ARG A 634 -6.42 19.69 -28.34
N ALA A 635 -5.25 19.06 -28.18
CA ALA A 635 -4.03 19.50 -28.80
C ALA A 635 -3.19 18.32 -29.30
N HIS A 636 -2.31 18.57 -30.29
CA HIS A 636 -1.33 17.61 -30.79
C HIS A 636 0.03 18.29 -30.91
N PRO A 637 0.61 18.76 -29.78
CA PRO A 637 1.89 19.45 -29.80
C PRO A 637 3.04 18.47 -30.07
N ASP A 638 4.14 18.99 -30.61
CA ASP A 638 5.43 18.32 -30.76
C ASP A 638 6.32 18.47 -29.53
N PHE A 639 5.77 19.03 -28.45
CA PHE A 639 6.43 19.23 -27.17
C PHE A 639 5.56 18.76 -26.01
N TRP A 640 6.18 18.54 -24.87
CA TRP A 640 5.55 18.33 -23.58
C TRP A 640 6.04 19.39 -22.58
N THR A 641 5.35 19.54 -21.46
CA THR A 641 5.65 20.60 -20.47
C THR A 641 6.11 20.01 -19.15
N GLN A 642 7.07 20.69 -18.52
CA GLN A 642 7.62 20.35 -17.21
C GLN A 642 7.63 21.59 -16.33
N ALA A 643 6.81 21.57 -15.26
CA ALA A 643 6.78 22.62 -14.26
C ALA A 643 8.10 22.70 -13.48
N ARG A 644 8.44 23.92 -13.05
CA ARG A 644 9.56 24.22 -12.15
C ARG A 644 9.02 24.92 -10.91
N ASP A 645 9.36 24.38 -9.76
CA ASP A 645 8.92 24.89 -8.48
C ASP A 645 10.08 25.24 -7.56
N ILE A 646 9.81 26.15 -6.64
CA ILE A 646 10.67 26.49 -5.52
C ILE A 646 9.98 26.00 -4.25
N THR A 647 10.72 25.26 -3.43
CA THR A 647 10.22 24.73 -2.15
C THR A 647 11.03 25.32 -1.00
N GLU A 648 10.33 25.82 0.01
CA GLU A 648 10.88 26.32 1.26
C GLU A 648 10.28 25.54 2.42
N VAL A 649 11.08 25.22 3.43
CA VAL A 649 10.64 24.60 4.67
C VAL A 649 10.88 25.56 5.82
N SER A 650 9.93 25.71 6.73
CA SER A 650 10.09 26.45 7.99
C SER A 650 9.73 25.55 9.16
N VAL A 651 10.59 25.53 10.18
CA VAL A 651 10.35 24.77 11.40
C VAL A 651 9.38 25.54 12.28
N LEU A 652 8.19 24.97 12.54
CA LEU A 652 7.20 25.58 13.42
C LEU A 652 7.33 25.11 14.86
N GLU A 653 7.60 23.83 15.05
CA GLU A 653 7.73 23.22 16.36
C GLU A 653 8.68 22.02 16.29
N THR A 654 9.65 21.98 17.21
CA THR A 654 10.51 20.80 17.43
C THR A 654 9.99 20.07 18.64
N GLU A 655 9.41 18.90 18.44
CA GLU A 655 8.78 18.11 19.51
C GLU A 655 9.73 17.11 20.14
N ARG A 656 10.61 16.52 19.33
CA ARG A 656 11.61 15.55 19.77
C ARG A 656 12.96 15.87 19.18
N THR A 657 13.99 15.64 19.98
CA THR A 657 15.39 15.75 19.57
C THR A 657 16.18 14.58 20.12
N ARG A 658 17.08 14.04 19.31
CA ARG A 658 18.06 13.04 19.69
C ARG A 658 19.43 13.52 19.32
N ASP A 659 20.34 13.56 20.29
CA ASP A 659 21.74 13.95 20.06
C ASP A 659 22.53 12.74 19.54
N TRP A 660 23.32 12.96 18.52
CA TRP A 660 24.34 12.06 17.99
C TRP A 660 25.66 12.84 18.00
N GLY A 661 26.22 13.09 19.19
CA GLY A 661 27.34 13.97 19.37
C GLY A 661 27.04 15.39 18.83
N PRO A 662 27.82 15.89 17.84
CA PRO A 662 27.57 17.21 17.23
C PRO A 662 26.40 17.22 16.23
N VAL A 663 25.98 16.06 15.72
CA VAL A 663 24.82 15.91 14.83
C VAL A 663 23.55 15.77 15.68
N ARG A 664 22.46 16.37 15.25
CA ARG A 664 21.17 16.23 15.93
C ARG A 664 20.10 15.76 14.96
N VAL A 665 19.28 14.81 15.43
CA VAL A 665 18.08 14.34 14.74
C VAL A 665 16.87 14.94 15.44
N HIS A 666 15.99 15.56 14.68
CA HIS A 666 14.80 16.22 15.18
C HIS A 666 13.54 15.64 14.55
N SER A 667 12.43 15.75 15.27
CA SER A 667 11.09 15.48 14.72
C SER A 667 10.12 16.53 15.23
N GLY A 668 9.22 16.98 14.36
CA GLY A 668 8.24 17.99 14.70
C GLY A 668 7.38 18.44 13.54
N THR A 669 6.77 19.61 13.72
CA THR A 669 5.88 20.23 12.74
C THR A 669 6.62 21.26 11.90
N VAL A 670 6.45 21.16 10.57
CA VAL A 670 7.03 22.10 9.61
C VAL A 670 5.95 22.68 8.70
N ARG A 671 6.25 23.89 8.16
CA ARG A 671 5.51 24.47 7.05
C ARG A 671 6.35 24.32 5.79
N VAL A 672 5.81 23.63 4.80
CA VAL A 672 6.39 23.51 3.47
C VAL A 672 5.63 24.47 2.55
N ARG A 673 6.34 25.38 1.90
CA ARG A 673 5.78 26.32 0.92
C ARG A 673 6.36 25.99 -0.44
N THR A 674 5.50 25.65 -1.38
CA THR A 674 5.90 25.31 -2.76
C THR A 674 5.22 26.26 -3.72
N GLN A 675 5.98 26.85 -4.64
CA GLN A 675 5.45 27.71 -5.69
C GLN A 675 5.99 27.27 -7.04
N VAL A 676 5.11 26.96 -7.98
CA VAL A 676 5.47 26.76 -9.38
C VAL A 676 5.70 28.13 -10.01
N VAL A 677 6.93 28.39 -10.44
CA VAL A 677 7.37 29.71 -10.90
C VAL A 677 7.55 29.79 -12.41
N SER A 678 7.73 28.65 -13.07
CA SER A 678 7.88 28.54 -14.53
C SER A 678 7.59 27.14 -15.01
N PHE A 679 7.50 26.97 -16.32
CA PHE A 679 7.52 25.65 -16.94
C PHE A 679 8.38 25.65 -18.19
N GLN A 680 8.98 24.52 -18.48
CA GLN A 680 9.77 24.29 -19.70
C GLN A 680 8.92 23.56 -20.74
N ARG A 681 9.03 23.99 -21.99
CA ARG A 681 8.57 23.20 -23.13
C ARG A 681 9.75 22.36 -23.62
N ARG A 682 9.50 21.07 -23.82
CA ARG A 682 10.53 20.12 -24.25
C ARG A 682 10.07 19.38 -25.49
N ALA A 683 10.94 19.26 -26.46
CA ALA A 683 10.66 18.53 -27.70
C ALA A 683 10.38 17.05 -27.41
N VAL A 684 9.30 16.50 -28.00
CA VAL A 684 8.94 15.09 -27.80
C VAL A 684 10.00 14.15 -28.38
N ALA A 685 10.61 14.52 -29.51
CA ALA A 685 11.56 13.66 -30.22
C ALA A 685 12.94 13.59 -29.55
N THR A 686 13.47 14.72 -29.05
CA THR A 686 14.85 14.85 -28.55
C THR A 686 14.94 15.05 -27.04
N ASN A 687 13.81 15.37 -26.38
CA ASN A 687 13.74 15.78 -24.97
C ASN A 687 14.51 17.08 -24.66
N GLU A 688 14.96 17.80 -25.67
CA GLU A 688 15.65 19.08 -25.49
C GLU A 688 14.69 20.18 -25.02
N VAL A 689 15.21 21.12 -24.23
CA VAL A 689 14.45 22.29 -23.80
C VAL A 689 14.31 23.24 -24.99
N ILE A 690 13.09 23.51 -25.39
CA ILE A 690 12.77 24.50 -26.43
C ILE A 690 12.85 25.91 -25.83
N ASP A 691 12.15 26.13 -24.73
CA ASP A 691 12.12 27.38 -23.98
C ASP A 691 11.63 27.17 -22.53
N GLU A 692 11.66 28.23 -21.74
CA GLU A 692 11.11 28.31 -20.40
C GLU A 692 10.16 29.50 -20.29
N GLN A 693 8.95 29.29 -19.78
CA GLN A 693 7.91 30.31 -19.65
C GLN A 693 7.61 30.56 -18.17
N PRO A 694 7.56 31.81 -17.71
CA PRO A 694 7.25 32.15 -16.32
C PRO A 694 5.76 31.88 -16.03
N LEU A 695 5.47 31.54 -14.77
CA LEU A 695 4.14 31.38 -14.21
C LEU A 695 3.95 32.25 -12.96
N GLU A 696 2.79 32.86 -12.82
CA GLU A 696 2.38 33.63 -11.65
C GLU A 696 1.29 32.86 -10.87
N LEU A 697 1.68 31.69 -10.33
CA LEU A 697 0.78 30.91 -9.48
C LEU A 697 1.00 31.26 -8.00
N ALA A 698 -0.07 31.18 -7.23
CA ALA A 698 0.01 31.37 -5.78
C ALA A 698 0.84 30.26 -5.14
N PRO A 699 1.63 30.55 -4.10
CA PRO A 699 2.32 29.52 -3.35
C PRO A 699 1.30 28.63 -2.63
N GLN A 700 1.58 27.32 -2.63
CA GLN A 700 0.83 26.33 -1.85
C GLN A 700 1.54 26.09 -0.52
N GLU A 701 0.78 26.02 0.56
CA GLU A 701 1.32 25.74 1.90
C GLU A 701 0.85 24.38 2.40
N LEU A 702 1.78 23.60 2.92
CA LEU A 702 1.54 22.32 3.55
C LEU A 702 2.06 22.37 4.99
N LEU A 703 1.16 22.27 5.97
CA LEU A 703 1.53 22.05 7.37
C LEU A 703 1.62 20.54 7.59
N THR A 704 2.81 20.04 7.92
CA THR A 704 3.04 18.59 7.97
C THR A 704 4.07 18.20 9.03
N ARG A 705 4.29 16.89 9.14
CA ARG A 705 5.31 16.30 10.03
C ARG A 705 6.61 16.08 9.27
N ALA A 706 7.73 16.31 9.95
CA ALA A 706 9.04 16.07 9.39
C ALA A 706 9.99 15.43 10.41
N VAL A 707 10.98 14.73 9.87
CA VAL A 707 12.24 14.41 10.53
C VAL A 707 13.34 15.18 9.82
N TRP A 708 14.29 15.71 10.58
CA TRP A 708 15.42 16.44 9.98
C TRP A 708 16.70 16.25 10.77
N TRP A 709 17.81 16.36 10.06
CA TRP A 709 19.16 16.27 10.62
C TRP A 709 19.87 17.60 10.45
N THR A 710 20.44 18.11 11.56
CA THR A 710 21.35 19.26 11.52
C THR A 710 22.78 18.74 11.64
N VAL A 711 23.62 19.08 10.66
CA VAL A 711 24.99 18.55 10.54
C VAL A 711 25.97 19.71 10.56
N PRO A 712 26.71 19.95 11.67
CA PRO A 712 27.71 21.03 11.71
C PRO A 712 28.79 20.84 10.63
N GLY A 713 29.23 21.95 10.00
CA GLY A 713 30.25 21.93 8.96
C GLY A 713 31.54 21.17 9.33
N PRO A 714 32.06 21.25 10.57
CA PRO A 714 33.21 20.46 10.99
C PRO A 714 33.06 18.94 10.89
N VAL A 715 31.87 18.42 11.04
CA VAL A 715 31.60 16.97 10.85
C VAL A 715 31.83 16.59 9.39
N MET A 716 31.31 17.36 8.46
CA MET A 716 31.48 17.14 7.01
C MET A 716 32.96 17.34 6.60
N ALA A 717 33.58 18.41 7.06
CA ALA A 717 35.00 18.72 6.78
C ALA A 717 35.92 17.60 7.35
N GLY A 718 35.60 17.06 8.54
CA GLY A 718 36.36 15.98 9.16
C GLY A 718 36.33 14.67 8.34
N GLN A 719 35.33 14.51 7.50
CA GLN A 719 35.23 13.40 6.53
C GLN A 719 35.77 13.76 5.13
N GLY A 720 36.42 14.90 4.99
CA GLY A 720 37.07 15.34 3.73
C GLY A 720 36.12 15.99 2.72
N VAL A 721 34.92 16.37 3.10
CA VAL A 721 33.99 17.11 2.22
C VAL A 721 34.36 18.60 2.30
N ALA A 722 34.72 19.22 1.18
CA ALA A 722 34.99 20.65 1.12
C ALA A 722 33.68 21.46 1.19
N GLU A 723 33.73 22.65 1.80
CA GLU A 723 32.53 23.49 2.00
C GLU A 723 31.73 23.75 0.70
N PRO A 724 32.36 24.01 -0.47
CA PRO A 724 31.62 24.17 -1.73
C PRO A 724 30.87 22.88 -2.19
N GLU A 725 31.22 21.68 -1.67
CA GLU A 725 30.59 20.40 -2.00
C GLU A 725 29.43 20.05 -1.06
N PHE A 726 29.26 20.80 0.06
CA PHE A 726 28.19 20.55 1.02
C PHE A 726 26.81 20.46 0.38
N PRO A 727 26.39 21.40 -0.52
CA PRO A 727 25.07 21.27 -1.14
C PRO A 727 24.88 19.97 -1.89
N GLY A 728 25.90 19.53 -2.64
CA GLY A 728 25.83 18.29 -3.42
C GLY A 728 25.82 17.02 -2.55
N ALA A 729 26.55 17.03 -1.43
CA ALA A 729 26.62 15.95 -0.48
C ALA A 729 25.28 15.75 0.26
N LEU A 730 24.71 16.85 0.77
CA LEU A 730 23.42 16.88 1.46
C LEU A 730 22.29 16.45 0.52
N HIS A 731 22.27 16.98 -0.71
CA HIS A 731 21.24 16.68 -1.70
C HIS A 731 21.26 15.20 -2.15
N ALA A 732 22.44 14.64 -2.36
CA ALA A 732 22.59 13.24 -2.71
C ALA A 732 22.17 12.30 -1.56
N ALA A 733 22.51 12.67 -0.30
CA ALA A 733 22.09 11.93 0.88
C ALA A 733 20.57 12.01 1.11
N GLU A 734 19.95 13.19 0.90
CA GLU A 734 18.50 13.38 0.96
C GLU A 734 17.77 12.44 0.00
N HIS A 735 18.17 12.45 -1.29
CA HIS A 735 17.54 11.62 -2.32
C HIS A 735 17.61 10.13 -1.98
N ALA A 736 18.78 9.65 -1.57
CA ALA A 736 18.99 8.27 -1.20
C ALA A 736 18.16 7.89 0.05
N ALA A 737 18.15 8.77 1.07
CA ALA A 737 17.37 8.55 2.29
C ALA A 737 15.86 8.45 2.00
N ILE A 738 15.31 9.35 1.17
CA ILE A 738 13.90 9.27 0.72
C ILE A 738 13.66 7.97 -0.07
N GLY A 739 14.61 7.56 -0.91
CA GLY A 739 14.52 6.30 -1.66
C GLY A 739 14.45 5.07 -0.77
N LEU A 740 15.17 5.08 0.36
CA LEU A 740 15.25 3.95 1.30
C LEU A 740 14.23 4.00 2.44
N LEU A 741 13.49 5.10 2.65
CA LEU A 741 12.47 5.17 3.71
C LEU A 741 11.39 4.07 3.60
N PRO A 742 10.93 3.65 2.41
CA PRO A 742 9.99 2.53 2.27
C PRO A 742 10.50 1.19 2.81
N LEU A 743 11.81 1.02 3.00
CA LEU A 743 12.38 -0.17 3.64
C LEU A 743 11.92 -0.34 5.09
N VAL A 744 11.74 0.77 5.81
CA VAL A 744 11.43 0.81 7.25
C VAL A 744 10.02 1.27 7.54
N ALA A 745 9.40 2.06 6.65
CA ALA A 745 8.03 2.56 6.78
C ALA A 745 7.17 2.07 5.61
N SER A 746 5.92 1.72 5.86
CA SER A 746 4.99 1.24 4.82
C SER A 746 4.48 2.40 3.93
N CYS A 747 5.39 3.20 3.38
CA CYS A 747 5.10 4.35 2.50
C CYS A 747 5.51 4.07 1.05
N ASP A 748 5.01 4.92 0.13
CA ASP A 748 5.56 5.06 -1.21
C ASP A 748 6.51 6.27 -1.22
N ARG A 749 7.55 6.24 -2.06
CA ARG A 749 8.42 7.41 -2.21
C ARG A 749 7.64 8.68 -2.63
N TRP A 750 6.45 8.51 -3.22
CA TRP A 750 5.56 9.62 -3.60
C TRP A 750 4.81 10.23 -2.42
N ASP A 751 4.74 9.54 -1.28
CA ASP A 751 4.13 10.03 -0.05
C ASP A 751 5.04 10.97 0.75
N ILE A 752 6.32 11.06 0.35
CA ILE A 752 7.39 11.74 1.09
C ILE A 752 7.97 12.87 0.24
N GLY A 753 8.25 14.02 0.84
CA GLY A 753 9.03 15.09 0.27
C GLY A 753 10.34 15.32 1.04
N GLY A 754 11.25 16.09 0.46
CA GLY A 754 12.47 16.46 1.11
C GLY A 754 12.99 17.84 0.69
N LEU A 755 13.92 18.36 1.48
CA LEU A 755 14.70 19.56 1.20
C LEU A 755 16.04 19.45 1.91
N SER A 756 17.10 19.73 1.20
CA SER A 756 18.43 19.87 1.78
C SER A 756 19.03 21.24 1.48
N THR A 757 19.75 21.80 2.44
CA THR A 757 20.41 23.10 2.30
C THR A 757 21.70 23.15 3.11
N ALA A 758 22.71 23.80 2.56
CA ALA A 758 23.98 24.04 3.27
C ALA A 758 23.87 25.05 4.42
N LEU A 759 22.83 25.88 4.43
CA LEU A 759 22.51 26.80 5.51
C LEU A 759 20.99 27.02 5.54
N HIS A 760 20.33 26.50 6.55
CA HIS A 760 18.88 26.68 6.73
C HIS A 760 18.60 27.88 7.64
N ALA A 761 17.58 28.68 7.31
CA ALA A 761 17.30 29.93 8.02
C ALA A 761 16.95 29.72 9.51
N ASP A 762 16.18 28.66 9.84
CA ASP A 762 15.72 28.44 11.22
C ASP A 762 16.72 27.64 12.06
N THR A 763 17.54 26.79 11.46
CA THR A 763 18.52 25.97 12.19
C THR A 763 19.92 26.56 12.20
N GLU A 764 20.21 27.50 11.30
CA GLU A 764 21.51 28.15 11.07
C GLU A 764 22.65 27.13 10.76
N LEU A 765 22.27 25.92 10.32
CA LEU A 765 23.18 24.81 10.05
C LEU A 765 22.85 24.14 8.71
N PRO A 766 23.79 23.38 8.14
CA PRO A 766 23.48 22.43 7.09
C PRO A 766 22.41 21.45 7.56
N THR A 767 21.31 21.34 6.80
CA THR A 767 20.13 20.59 7.23
C THR A 767 19.54 19.78 6.09
N ILE A 768 19.12 18.54 6.41
CA ILE A 768 18.33 17.69 5.54
C ILE A 768 16.97 17.49 6.19
N PHE A 769 15.89 17.82 5.50
CA PHE A 769 14.52 17.56 5.89
C PHE A 769 13.95 16.40 5.06
N VAL A 770 13.20 15.52 5.73
CA VAL A 770 12.31 14.53 5.09
C VAL A 770 10.94 14.69 5.74
N TYR A 771 9.91 14.95 4.96
CA TYR A 771 8.58 15.28 5.46
C TYR A 771 7.47 14.50 4.75
N ASP A 772 6.39 14.26 5.47
CA ASP A 772 5.19 13.62 4.92
C ASP A 772 4.50 14.55 3.91
N GLY A 773 4.12 14.03 2.76
CA GLY A 773 3.45 14.77 1.68
C GLY A 773 1.96 15.08 1.93
N TYR A 774 1.50 14.96 3.18
CA TYR A 774 0.10 15.09 3.56
C TYR A 774 -0.10 16.09 4.71
N PRO A 775 -1.22 16.85 4.71
CA PRO A 775 -1.54 17.76 5.81
C PRO A 775 -1.56 17.05 7.16
N GLY A 776 -0.84 17.62 8.13
CA GLY A 776 -0.73 17.06 9.48
C GLY A 776 0.13 15.79 9.59
N GLY A 777 0.68 15.30 8.48
CA GLY A 777 1.49 14.08 8.39
C GLY A 777 0.67 12.79 8.24
N ALA A 778 1.37 11.73 7.87
CA ALA A 778 0.83 10.36 7.78
C ALA A 778 1.48 9.41 8.79
N GLY A 779 2.47 9.89 9.54
CA GLY A 779 3.23 9.16 10.54
C GLY A 779 4.54 8.55 10.01
N PHE A 780 4.87 8.73 8.74
CA PHE A 780 6.07 8.15 8.14
C PHE A 780 7.34 8.84 8.62
N ALA A 781 7.36 10.18 8.64
CA ALA A 781 8.50 10.97 9.13
C ALA A 781 8.75 10.74 10.62
N GLU A 782 7.70 10.61 11.43
CA GLU A 782 7.80 10.29 12.87
C GLU A 782 8.39 8.90 13.08
N HIS A 783 7.93 7.92 12.30
CA HIS A 783 8.53 6.58 12.34
C HIS A 783 9.98 6.59 11.88
N GLY A 784 10.31 7.36 10.84
CA GLY A 784 11.68 7.59 10.38
C GLY A 784 12.60 8.13 11.48
N PHE A 785 12.10 9.03 12.35
CA PHE A 785 12.85 9.49 13.54
C PHE A 785 13.14 8.34 14.51
N ASP A 786 12.15 7.44 14.76
CA ASP A 786 12.32 6.34 15.70
C ASP A 786 13.41 5.36 15.25
N VAL A 787 13.51 5.11 13.95
CA VAL A 787 14.43 4.13 13.32
C VAL A 787 15.58 4.82 12.54
N ALA A 788 15.85 6.11 12.80
CA ALA A 788 16.76 6.95 12.01
C ALA A 788 18.13 6.31 11.74
N ARG A 789 18.72 5.65 12.76
CA ARG A 789 20.04 5.01 12.62
C ARG A 789 20.02 3.86 11.62
N ALA A 790 19.07 2.93 11.77
CA ALA A 790 18.94 1.78 10.86
C ALA A 790 18.64 2.24 9.43
N TRP A 791 17.78 3.25 9.28
CA TRP A 791 17.45 3.84 7.99
C TRP A 791 18.66 4.47 7.30
N LEU A 792 19.45 5.30 8.01
CA LEU A 792 20.63 5.95 7.42
C LEU A 792 21.78 4.96 7.18
N SER A 793 21.90 3.88 7.98
CA SER A 793 22.85 2.80 7.70
C SER A 793 22.51 2.09 6.40
N ALA A 794 21.26 1.69 6.19
CA ALA A 794 20.80 1.09 4.93
C ALA A 794 20.98 2.05 3.74
N THR A 795 20.76 3.36 3.97
CA THR A 795 20.99 4.39 2.94
C THR A 795 22.47 4.44 2.52
N LEU A 796 23.38 4.43 3.48
CA LEU A 796 24.82 4.39 3.22
C LEU A 796 25.22 3.12 2.46
N GLU A 797 24.73 1.96 2.89
CA GLU A 797 25.00 0.67 2.25
C GLU A 797 24.50 0.64 0.81
N ALA A 798 23.29 1.16 0.53
CA ALA A 798 22.75 1.27 -0.81
C ALA A 798 23.64 2.12 -1.75
N ILE A 799 24.12 3.26 -1.26
CA ILE A 799 25.01 4.12 -2.05
C ILE A 799 26.35 3.44 -2.33
N LEU A 800 26.91 2.71 -1.34
CA LEU A 800 28.18 2.02 -1.45
C LEU A 800 28.11 0.78 -2.34
N ALA A 801 26.98 0.08 -2.36
CA ALA A 801 26.77 -1.10 -3.20
C ALA A 801 26.69 -0.77 -4.70
N CYS A 802 26.33 0.47 -5.05
CA CYS A 802 26.26 0.89 -6.44
C CYS A 802 27.64 1.15 -7.04
N GLU A 803 27.96 0.54 -8.17
CA GLU A 803 29.27 0.61 -8.83
C GLU A 803 29.52 1.94 -9.58
N CYS A 804 28.49 2.78 -9.79
CA CYS A 804 28.66 4.05 -10.49
C CYS A 804 29.62 5.01 -9.77
N GLU A 805 30.38 5.82 -10.48
CA GLU A 805 31.34 6.77 -9.89
C GLU A 805 30.69 8.08 -9.40
N THR A 806 29.79 8.66 -10.19
CA THR A 806 29.29 10.03 -10.01
C THR A 806 27.87 10.10 -9.43
N GLY A 807 27.16 9.00 -9.38
CA GLY A 807 25.75 8.93 -8.96
C GLY A 807 24.80 8.63 -10.13
N CYS A 808 23.90 7.67 -9.93
CA CYS A 808 22.93 7.20 -10.91
C CYS A 808 21.53 7.05 -10.28
N PRO A 809 20.49 6.74 -11.07
CA PRO A 809 19.15 6.49 -10.53
C PRO A 809 19.08 5.36 -9.50
N SER A 810 19.96 4.35 -9.59
CA SER A 810 20.06 3.25 -8.62
C SER A 810 20.67 3.65 -7.26
N CYS A 811 21.13 4.88 -7.06
CA CYS A 811 21.73 5.29 -5.79
C CYS A 811 21.30 6.68 -5.29
N VAL A 812 21.66 7.78 -5.99
CA VAL A 812 21.46 9.14 -5.45
C VAL A 812 20.60 10.05 -6.34
N GLN A 813 20.23 9.63 -7.54
CA GLN A 813 19.37 10.45 -8.39
C GLN A 813 17.89 10.19 -8.05
N SER A 814 17.08 11.25 -8.08
CA SER A 814 15.64 11.18 -7.83
C SER A 814 14.85 11.66 -9.05
N PRO A 815 13.83 10.89 -9.51
CA PRO A 815 12.95 11.36 -10.58
C PRO A 815 12.04 12.51 -10.17
N LYS A 816 11.96 12.82 -8.85
CA LYS A 816 11.18 13.92 -8.30
C LYS A 816 11.95 15.22 -8.18
N CYS A 817 13.26 15.21 -8.40
CA CYS A 817 14.10 16.35 -8.14
C CYS A 817 13.77 17.57 -9.03
N GLY A 818 13.33 18.67 -8.41
CA GLY A 818 13.06 19.95 -9.07
C GLY A 818 14.33 20.59 -9.65
N ASN A 819 15.50 20.29 -9.07
CA ASN A 819 16.81 20.80 -9.47
C ASN A 819 17.53 19.91 -10.50
N ARG A 820 16.82 18.91 -11.11
CA ARG A 820 17.40 17.97 -12.09
C ARG A 820 18.62 17.23 -11.58
N ASN A 821 18.59 16.82 -10.34
CA ASN A 821 19.71 16.12 -9.72
C ASN A 821 21.04 16.92 -9.76
N HIS A 822 20.98 18.25 -9.62
CA HIS A 822 22.15 19.11 -9.61
C HIS A 822 22.08 20.18 -8.51
N PRO A 823 23.15 20.41 -7.70
CA PRO A 823 24.36 19.56 -7.65
C PRO A 823 24.11 18.23 -6.90
N LEU A 824 24.80 17.17 -7.28
CA LEU A 824 24.86 15.91 -6.53
C LEU A 824 26.34 15.50 -6.36
N SER A 825 26.67 14.97 -5.18
CA SER A 825 27.97 14.38 -4.88
C SER A 825 27.79 13.04 -4.20
N LYS A 826 27.96 11.92 -4.94
CA LYS A 826 27.89 10.56 -4.38
C LYS A 826 28.95 10.36 -3.29
N ALA A 827 30.21 10.72 -3.59
CA ALA A 827 31.31 10.61 -2.63
C ALA A 827 31.06 11.48 -1.38
N GLY A 828 30.53 12.70 -1.57
CA GLY A 828 30.14 13.59 -0.48
C GLY A 828 29.02 13.01 0.38
N ALA A 829 28.00 12.37 -0.21
CA ALA A 829 26.93 11.71 0.52
C ALA A 829 27.44 10.53 1.38
N VAL A 830 28.34 9.71 0.82
CA VAL A 830 28.98 8.61 1.56
C VAL A 830 29.77 9.15 2.75
N ALA A 831 30.59 10.20 2.56
CA ALA A 831 31.37 10.83 3.61
C ALA A 831 30.49 11.42 4.70
N LEU A 832 29.44 12.18 4.31
CA LEU A 832 28.45 12.76 5.21
C LEU A 832 27.77 11.69 6.08
N LEU A 833 27.17 10.66 5.46
CA LEU A 833 26.45 9.60 6.17
C LEU A 833 27.38 8.81 7.12
N ARG A 834 28.63 8.53 6.71
CA ARG A 834 29.65 7.94 7.60
C ARG A 834 29.92 8.82 8.82
N GLY A 835 30.15 10.11 8.62
CA GLY A 835 30.36 11.04 9.72
C GLY A 835 29.20 11.10 10.70
N MET A 836 27.95 11.14 10.19
CA MET A 836 26.74 11.13 11.02
C MET A 836 26.61 9.82 11.83
N LEU A 837 26.82 8.69 11.21
CA LEU A 837 26.69 7.37 11.87
C LEU A 837 27.82 7.12 12.87
N GLN A 838 29.06 7.55 12.61
CA GLN A 838 30.16 7.47 13.57
C GLN A 838 29.87 8.27 14.85
N THR A 839 29.34 9.47 14.73
CA THR A 839 28.93 10.26 15.91
C THR A 839 27.78 9.61 16.68
N ALA A 840 26.88 8.90 16.00
CA ALA A 840 25.81 8.15 16.65
C ALA A 840 26.33 6.93 17.44
N ASP A 841 27.46 6.37 17.08
CA ASP A 841 28.10 5.24 17.78
C ASP A 841 28.83 5.69 19.05
N GLU A 842 29.40 6.88 19.07
CA GLU A 842 30.11 7.43 20.22
C GLU A 842 29.18 7.74 21.40
N ASP A 843 27.90 8.05 21.15
CA ASP A 843 26.90 8.31 22.18
C ASP A 843 26.11 7.05 22.65
N ALA A 844 26.31 5.90 22.01
CA ALA A 844 25.76 4.64 22.50
C ALA A 844 26.57 4.19 23.73
N GLU A 845 26.00 4.33 24.96
CA GLU A 845 26.64 3.83 26.19
C GLU A 845 27.11 2.39 26.00
N PRO A 846 28.31 1.99 26.52
CA PRO A 846 28.79 0.62 26.46
C PRO A 846 27.96 -0.28 27.43
N GLY A 847 26.75 -0.66 27.04
CA GLY A 847 25.84 -1.43 27.89
C GLY A 847 24.64 -2.07 27.21
N SER A 848 24.39 -1.78 25.95
CA SER A 848 23.26 -2.35 25.19
C SER A 848 23.74 -3.06 23.91
N ALA A 849 24.68 -3.97 24.04
CA ALA A 849 24.85 -5.01 23.04
C ALA A 849 23.68 -5.98 23.22
N ALA A 850 22.73 -5.97 22.30
CA ALA A 850 21.75 -7.05 22.20
C ALA A 850 22.52 -8.35 22.08
N ASP A 851 22.29 -9.24 23.03
CA ASP A 851 22.85 -10.58 23.08
C ASP A 851 22.47 -11.30 21.77
N PRO A 852 23.42 -11.66 20.89
CA PRO A 852 23.11 -12.37 19.66
C PRO A 852 22.68 -13.82 19.88
N ASP A 853 22.67 -14.31 21.14
CA ASP A 853 22.40 -15.70 21.50
C ASP A 853 21.06 -15.92 22.24
N HIS A 854 20.10 -15.00 22.09
CA HIS A 854 18.77 -15.29 22.59
C HIS A 854 18.02 -16.21 21.60
N GLU A 855 18.33 -17.51 21.68
CA GLU A 855 17.48 -18.58 21.14
C GLU A 855 16.11 -18.53 21.84
N PRO A 856 14.99 -18.57 21.12
CA PRO A 856 13.68 -18.72 21.75
C PRO A 856 13.59 -20.12 22.35
N ASP A 857 13.41 -20.15 23.67
CA ASP A 857 13.20 -21.35 24.48
C ASP A 857 12.04 -22.19 23.88
N PRO A 858 12.24 -23.45 23.49
CA PRO A 858 11.18 -24.31 23.04
C PRO A 858 10.31 -24.68 24.26
N ALA A 859 9.08 -24.22 24.26
CA ALA A 859 8.07 -24.55 25.25
C ALA A 859 7.94 -26.07 25.40
N ASP A 860 8.34 -26.55 26.54
CA ASP A 860 8.21 -27.94 26.99
C ASP A 860 6.72 -28.21 27.33
N PRO A 861 6.08 -29.19 26.74
CA PRO A 861 4.76 -29.64 27.16
C PRO A 861 4.91 -30.89 28.00
N GLU A 862 4.91 -30.76 29.31
CA GLU A 862 4.43 -31.84 30.23
C GLU A 862 4.73 -31.48 31.70
N GLY A 863 3.71 -31.55 32.52
CA GLY A 863 3.87 -31.43 33.96
C GLY A 863 2.60 -31.01 34.71
N GLY A 864 1.47 -31.69 34.45
CA GLY A 864 0.29 -31.58 35.30
C GLY A 864 0.46 -32.35 36.62
N GLY A 865 0.06 -31.73 37.74
CA GLY A 865 -0.15 -32.39 39.00
C GLY A 865 -0.84 -31.45 39.99
N PRO A 866 -1.96 -31.86 40.62
CA PRO A 866 -2.83 -30.96 41.34
C PRO A 866 -2.30 -30.70 42.78
N ALA A 867 -2.10 -29.44 43.13
CA ALA A 867 -1.86 -29.04 44.52
C ALA A 867 -3.22 -28.87 45.29
N ARG A 868 -3.35 -29.66 46.33
CA ARG A 868 -4.45 -29.67 47.29
C ARG A 868 -4.59 -28.34 48.02
N ALA A 869 -5.85 -27.95 48.17
CA ALA A 869 -6.28 -26.96 49.14
C ALA A 869 -6.18 -27.51 50.58
N THR A 870 -5.81 -26.70 51.55
CA THR A 870 -6.37 -26.58 52.87
C THR A 870 -5.49 -25.76 53.82
N PRO A 871 -6.05 -25.15 54.87
CA PRO A 871 -7.41 -24.75 55.18
C PRO A 871 -7.63 -23.24 55.12
#